data_14962270b9f4ff6e7099c38aaebff23e
#
_entry.id   14962270b9f4ff6e7099c38aaebff23e
#
_cell.length_a   1.000
_cell.length_b   1.000
_cell.length_c   1.000
_cell.angle_alpha   90.00
_cell.angle_beta   90.00
_cell.angle_gamma   90.00
#
_symmetry.space_group_name_H-M   'P 1'
#
loop_
_entity.id
_entity.type
_entity.pdbx_description
1 polymer ?
#
loop_
_entity_poly.entity_id
_entity_poly.type
_entity_poly.pdbx_seq_one_letter_code
_entity_poly.pdbx_strand_id
1 'polypeptide(L)'
;MDAVKNAKGWLLDLYEGSPDGVRMWFILDDGERICLHQEMPVSFYIYGPVNRLHECCLFLRHQPGVVKLSRETKKDVFQEDPLCVLRVDTSGPVVQKECFKKVQQAFPDLTWYNADLSVQSRHCAQFDTFPMALCELAYQEDGTLISLQVLNSRWDLSVLLPVLRIEELIPNCDPAKSDPTAIDVHMERKKIRVLLDDPAEALNKINELTDAFDPDIILTDWGDNRLFPRLLEMSSETGIELHFNRDRTKNIFWKKETSYFSYGQIVYRAQEAHLFGRCHIDKRNAMMWKDYGFDGALEMARVTAMPIEYAARVSPGSGISAMQMITAIQHDVLVPEQKQQSEQVKNGLDLIRFDRGGMIYQPKPGLYTDIAEIDFVSMYPAIIINGNISPEVPLPDGLEPAQEELGIVPLTLKPLYEKRVKIKQKLLHYPDKEVPLAKSYSARASALKWLLVVCFGFLGYKNARFGRIESHEAVTRGGREALLLAKETAEDMGFEVLHMFVDALWLRKKGCVRVAEFQPELAEISRRTKMMIALDGIYTWLAFLPSRSDEAVPVPNRYFGTFRSGELKMRGIEARRHDMPPWIIDTQRKALKCLSMAGDARDLPEYLTRAFAILKQALDDLNAGRVPLKDLVLTMRISRELEAYKAPSPSVRAAQQLLDKTGKRLSPGQKVRFLYTVGKEGVLPWELPEPVSPEVIDKAKYRLLFGRAAGTILYPFGIDAKEVEAWACGGLQFKLC
;
A
#
# COMPACT_ATOMS: atom_id res chain seq x y z
N MET A 1 31.86 -12.74 37.21
CA MET A 1 30.45 -12.58 36.82
C MET A 1 30.38 -11.17 36.24
N ASP A 2 30.19 -11.08 34.95
CA ASP A 2 30.08 -9.76 34.31
C ASP A 2 28.84 -9.03 34.85
N ALA A 3 28.96 -7.74 35.09
CA ALA A 3 27.89 -6.96 35.70
C ALA A 3 26.66 -6.96 34.77
N VAL A 4 25.53 -7.40 35.28
CA VAL A 4 24.26 -7.37 34.54
C VAL A 4 23.68 -5.97 34.62
N LYS A 5 23.43 -5.36 33.47
CA LYS A 5 22.75 -4.06 33.33
C LYS A 5 21.27 -4.29 33.02
N ASN A 6 20.41 -3.45 33.61
CA ASN A 6 18.98 -3.44 33.32
C ASN A 6 18.60 -2.08 32.73
N ALA A 7 17.78 -2.09 31.68
CA ALA A 7 17.31 -0.89 31.02
C ALA A 7 15.92 -1.09 30.42
N LYS A 8 15.25 0.03 30.10
CA LYS A 8 14.05 0.04 29.25
C LYS A 8 14.38 0.70 27.92
N GLY A 9 13.90 0.14 26.83
CA GLY A 9 14.19 0.68 25.52
C GLY A 9 13.20 0.20 24.46
N TRP A 10 13.15 0.93 23.35
CA TRP A 10 12.32 0.61 22.18
C TRP A 10 13.15 -0.11 21.12
N LEU A 11 12.66 -1.23 20.64
CA LEU A 11 13.30 -1.99 19.55
C LEU A 11 13.22 -1.21 18.24
N LEU A 12 14.36 -0.69 17.77
CA LEU A 12 14.46 0.05 16.51
C LEU A 12 14.64 -0.89 15.31
N ASP A 13 15.61 -1.82 15.40
CA ASP A 13 16.00 -2.69 14.31
C ASP A 13 16.39 -4.07 14.83
N LEU A 14 16.12 -5.12 14.02
CA LEU A 14 16.45 -6.51 14.32
C LEU A 14 16.84 -7.22 13.02
N TYR A 15 18.03 -7.83 12.99
CA TYR A 15 18.54 -8.55 11.85
C TYR A 15 19.50 -9.68 12.25
N GLU A 16 19.84 -10.52 11.29
CA GLU A 16 20.80 -11.61 11.48
C GLU A 16 22.19 -11.05 11.77
N GLY A 17 22.72 -11.33 12.95
CA GLY A 17 24.00 -10.80 13.43
C GLY A 17 25.17 -11.74 13.18
N SER A 18 25.29 -12.71 14.04
CA SER A 18 26.26 -13.79 13.95
C SER A 18 25.61 -15.04 13.34
N PRO A 19 26.39 -16.09 13.00
CA PRO A 19 25.81 -17.35 12.53
C PRO A 19 24.70 -17.90 13.44
N ASP A 20 24.81 -17.71 14.74
CA ASP A 20 23.98 -18.32 15.76
C ASP A 20 22.94 -17.39 16.41
N GLY A 21 22.85 -16.12 15.98
CA GLY A 21 21.96 -15.18 16.65
C GLY A 21 21.55 -13.97 15.84
N VAL A 22 20.93 -13.04 16.55
CA VAL A 22 20.41 -11.79 16.03
C VAL A 22 21.09 -10.59 16.67
N ARG A 23 21.21 -9.50 15.93
CA ARG A 23 21.54 -8.16 16.45
C ARG A 23 20.27 -7.34 16.57
N MET A 24 20.15 -6.64 17.69
CA MET A 24 18.99 -5.84 18.04
C MET A 24 19.44 -4.45 18.48
N TRP A 25 18.95 -3.43 17.82
CA TRP A 25 19.20 -2.05 18.19
C TRP A 25 18.04 -1.50 19.01
N PHE A 26 18.38 -0.89 20.14
CA PHE A 26 17.40 -0.28 21.03
C PHE A 26 17.68 1.21 21.21
N ILE A 27 16.62 1.99 21.36
CA ILE A 27 16.67 3.37 21.86
C ILE A 27 16.25 3.26 23.32
N LEU A 28 17.18 3.53 24.23
CA LEU A 28 16.89 3.48 25.66
C LEU A 28 16.05 4.68 26.11
N ASP A 29 15.46 4.59 27.30
CA ASP A 29 14.62 5.64 27.90
C ASP A 29 15.41 6.92 28.25
N ASP A 30 16.73 6.82 28.50
CA ASP A 30 17.65 7.95 28.63
C ASP A 30 18.10 8.56 27.29
N GLY A 31 17.72 7.94 26.17
CA GLY A 31 18.05 8.39 24.82
C GLY A 31 19.34 7.80 24.25
N GLU A 32 20.01 6.88 24.93
CA GLU A 32 21.15 6.14 24.36
C GLU A 32 20.68 5.13 23.29
N ARG A 33 21.54 4.86 22.31
CA ARG A 33 21.33 3.84 21.28
C ARG A 33 22.32 2.70 21.47
N ILE A 34 21.80 1.52 21.78
CA ILE A 34 22.65 0.35 22.05
C ILE A 34 22.35 -0.79 21.07
N CYS A 35 23.39 -1.58 20.79
CA CYS A 35 23.27 -2.81 20.02
C CYS A 35 23.46 -4.01 20.96
N LEU A 36 22.47 -4.89 21.01
CA LEU A 36 22.51 -6.13 21.79
C LEU A 36 22.55 -7.32 20.86
N HIS A 37 23.16 -8.40 21.34
CA HIS A 37 23.22 -9.69 20.66
C HIS A 37 22.45 -10.73 21.45
N GLN A 38 21.64 -11.55 20.75
CA GLN A 38 20.91 -12.66 21.32
C GLN A 38 21.12 -13.94 20.51
N GLU A 39 21.50 -15.04 21.15
CA GLU A 39 21.45 -16.35 20.53
C GLU A 39 20.01 -16.72 20.19
N MET A 40 19.81 -17.24 18.98
CA MET A 40 18.48 -17.58 18.49
C MET A 40 18.50 -18.88 17.68
N PRO A 41 18.46 -20.04 18.36
CA PRO A 41 18.25 -21.32 17.68
C PRO A 41 16.94 -21.30 16.89
N VAL A 42 16.93 -21.83 15.69
CA VAL A 42 15.74 -21.88 14.83
C VAL A 42 15.50 -23.27 14.28
N SER A 43 14.20 -23.59 14.11
CA SER A 43 13.77 -24.90 13.59
C SER A 43 13.03 -24.74 12.27
N PHE A 44 13.12 -25.76 11.43
CA PHE A 44 12.25 -25.95 10.28
C PHE A 44 11.82 -27.42 10.19
N TYR A 45 10.81 -27.71 9.37
CA TYR A 45 10.21 -29.05 9.32
C TYR A 45 10.18 -29.57 7.89
N ILE A 46 10.28 -30.90 7.77
CA ILE A 46 10.32 -31.62 6.49
C ILE A 46 9.26 -32.72 6.53
N TYR A 47 8.49 -32.83 5.47
CA TYR A 47 7.49 -33.88 5.27
C TYR A 47 7.71 -34.63 3.96
N GLY A 48 7.43 -35.92 3.95
CA GLY A 48 7.52 -36.77 2.77
C GLY A 48 7.54 -38.26 3.09
N PRO A 49 7.79 -39.11 2.10
CA PRO A 49 7.89 -40.56 2.29
C PRO A 49 8.98 -40.96 3.28
N VAL A 50 8.71 -41.97 4.11
CA VAL A 50 9.57 -42.36 5.23
C VAL A 50 11.01 -42.70 4.78
N ASN A 51 11.17 -43.41 3.65
CA ASN A 51 12.48 -43.72 3.09
C ASN A 51 13.26 -42.45 2.69
N ARG A 52 12.60 -41.48 2.06
CA ARG A 52 13.23 -40.22 1.65
C ARG A 52 13.59 -39.37 2.87
N LEU A 53 12.72 -39.33 3.90
CA LEU A 53 13.01 -38.65 5.17
C LEU A 53 14.21 -39.31 5.88
N HIS A 54 14.38 -40.64 5.80
CA HIS A 54 15.53 -41.31 6.35
C HIS A 54 16.85 -40.91 5.64
N GLU A 55 16.86 -40.92 4.31
CA GLU A 55 17.98 -40.42 3.51
C GLU A 55 18.33 -38.97 3.83
N CYS A 56 17.32 -38.10 3.91
CA CYS A 56 17.46 -36.70 4.28
C CYS A 56 18.04 -36.55 5.71
N CYS A 57 17.58 -37.35 6.66
CA CYS A 57 18.08 -37.38 8.03
C CYS A 57 19.58 -37.75 8.08
N LEU A 58 20.02 -38.75 7.31
CA LEU A 58 21.42 -39.11 7.20
C LEU A 58 22.27 -37.97 6.61
N PHE A 59 21.78 -37.31 5.58
CA PHE A 59 22.42 -36.14 4.99
C PHE A 59 22.56 -34.97 5.98
N LEU A 60 21.47 -34.68 6.73
CA LEU A 60 21.42 -33.58 7.70
C LEU A 60 22.38 -33.78 8.90
N ARG A 61 22.62 -35.01 9.34
CA ARG A 61 23.55 -35.30 10.44
C ARG A 61 24.97 -34.81 10.18
N HIS A 62 25.33 -34.64 8.90
CA HIS A 62 26.68 -34.20 8.49
C HIS A 62 26.72 -32.70 8.13
N GLN A 63 25.57 -31.97 8.27
CA GLN A 63 25.54 -30.52 7.97
C GLN A 63 26.03 -29.73 9.19
N PRO A 64 26.92 -28.75 8.99
CA PRO A 64 27.37 -27.85 10.06
C PRO A 64 26.18 -27.11 10.67
N GLY A 65 26.19 -26.97 11.99
CA GLY A 65 25.19 -26.20 12.73
C GLY A 65 23.80 -26.82 12.87
N VAL A 66 23.59 -28.06 12.38
CA VAL A 66 22.43 -28.87 12.77
C VAL A 66 22.66 -29.41 14.18
N VAL A 67 21.82 -28.98 15.12
CA VAL A 67 21.95 -29.28 16.54
C VAL A 67 21.20 -30.56 16.91
N LYS A 68 19.96 -30.70 16.38
CA LYS A 68 19.10 -31.83 16.71
C LYS A 68 18.16 -32.18 15.55
N LEU A 69 17.88 -33.48 15.43
CA LEU A 69 16.88 -34.05 14.54
C LEU A 69 15.88 -34.85 15.38
N SER A 70 14.57 -34.54 15.23
CA SER A 70 13.49 -35.22 15.95
C SER A 70 12.27 -35.41 15.07
N ARG A 71 11.42 -36.37 15.42
CA ARG A 71 10.10 -36.56 14.80
C ARG A 71 9.06 -35.83 15.65
N GLU A 72 8.20 -35.09 15.01
CA GLU A 72 7.09 -34.40 15.67
C GLU A 72 5.79 -34.56 14.86
N THR A 73 4.67 -34.44 15.55
CA THR A 73 3.34 -34.38 14.92
C THR A 73 2.88 -32.94 14.94
N LYS A 74 2.56 -32.37 13.79
CA LYS A 74 2.19 -30.97 13.61
C LYS A 74 0.97 -30.82 12.72
N LYS A 75 0.18 -29.77 12.92
CA LYS A 75 -0.99 -29.44 12.11
C LYS A 75 -0.58 -28.69 10.84
N ASP A 76 -1.04 -29.20 9.68
CA ASP A 76 -1.06 -28.45 8.41
C ASP A 76 -2.52 -28.08 8.12
N VAL A 77 -2.79 -26.82 7.79
CA VAL A 77 -4.15 -26.34 7.52
C VAL A 77 -4.82 -26.97 6.27
N PHE A 78 -4.02 -27.62 5.41
CA PHE A 78 -4.52 -28.22 4.18
C PHE A 78 -4.67 -29.75 4.29
N GLN A 79 -4.44 -30.31 5.47
CA GLN A 79 -4.59 -31.74 5.74
C GLN A 79 -5.60 -31.97 6.88
N GLU A 80 -6.40 -33.03 6.77
CA GLU A 80 -7.39 -33.38 7.80
C GLU A 80 -6.67 -33.91 9.06
N ASP A 81 -5.66 -34.77 8.87
CA ASP A 81 -4.87 -35.34 9.96
C ASP A 81 -3.55 -34.61 10.18
N PRO A 82 -3.08 -34.51 11.43
CA PRO A 82 -1.76 -33.96 11.73
C PRO A 82 -0.65 -34.75 11.04
N LEU A 83 0.34 -34.05 10.51
CA LEU A 83 1.48 -34.63 9.80
C LEU A 83 2.59 -35.07 10.75
N CYS A 84 3.15 -36.27 10.51
CA CYS A 84 4.40 -36.69 11.13
C CYS A 84 5.58 -36.11 10.33
N VAL A 85 6.27 -35.11 10.89
CA VAL A 85 7.34 -34.35 10.26
C VAL A 85 8.69 -34.59 10.90
N LEU A 86 9.75 -34.43 10.13
CA LEU A 86 11.12 -34.35 10.64
C LEU A 86 11.40 -32.91 11.04
N ARG A 87 11.61 -32.65 12.33
CA ARG A 87 12.10 -31.38 12.85
C ARG A 87 13.60 -31.29 12.76
N VAL A 88 14.12 -30.19 12.25
CA VAL A 88 15.52 -29.85 12.13
C VAL A 88 15.79 -28.61 12.97
N ASP A 89 16.52 -28.77 14.08
CA ASP A 89 16.99 -27.67 14.92
C ASP A 89 18.38 -27.23 14.46
N THR A 90 18.57 -25.95 14.26
CA THR A 90 19.85 -25.35 13.88
C THR A 90 20.30 -24.31 14.92
N SER A 91 21.62 -24.06 14.99
CA SER A 91 22.19 -23.13 15.97
C SER A 91 21.72 -21.69 15.80
N GLY A 92 21.35 -21.27 14.58
CA GLY A 92 20.90 -19.92 14.34
C GLY A 92 20.31 -19.68 12.96
N PRO A 93 19.79 -18.45 12.71
CA PRO A 93 19.05 -18.13 11.50
C PRO A 93 19.91 -18.16 10.21
N VAL A 94 21.18 -17.75 10.27
CA VAL A 94 22.09 -17.79 9.11
C VAL A 94 22.39 -19.23 8.72
N VAL A 95 22.75 -20.06 9.71
CA VAL A 95 23.01 -21.49 9.52
C VAL A 95 21.78 -22.20 8.97
N GLN A 96 20.59 -21.86 9.48
CA GLN A 96 19.33 -22.44 9.01
C GLN A 96 19.10 -22.17 7.51
N LYS A 97 19.32 -20.94 7.05
CA LYS A 97 19.17 -20.60 5.63
C LYS A 97 20.13 -21.36 4.72
N GLU A 98 21.40 -21.48 5.13
CA GLU A 98 22.40 -22.22 4.37
C GLU A 98 22.09 -23.74 4.35
N CYS A 99 21.73 -24.30 5.49
CA CYS A 99 21.31 -25.69 5.61
C CYS A 99 20.09 -25.98 4.73
N PHE A 100 19.04 -25.16 4.85
CA PHE A 100 17.83 -25.29 4.05
C PHE A 100 18.12 -25.29 2.55
N LYS A 101 18.90 -24.32 2.07
CA LYS A 101 19.27 -24.23 0.64
C LYS A 101 19.96 -25.49 0.13
N LYS A 102 20.91 -26.07 0.89
CA LYS A 102 21.62 -27.28 0.53
C LYS A 102 20.71 -28.50 0.50
N VAL A 103 19.88 -28.64 1.54
CA VAL A 103 18.97 -29.78 1.68
C VAL A 103 17.87 -29.76 0.64
N GLN A 104 17.29 -28.59 0.36
CA GLN A 104 16.26 -28.42 -0.67
C GLN A 104 16.79 -28.80 -2.06
N GLN A 105 18.04 -28.44 -2.37
CA GLN A 105 18.70 -28.85 -3.62
C GLN A 105 18.93 -30.37 -3.74
N ALA A 106 19.25 -31.00 -2.61
CA ALA A 106 19.49 -32.45 -2.57
C ALA A 106 18.20 -33.30 -2.56
N PHE A 107 17.11 -32.75 -2.01
CA PHE A 107 15.82 -33.41 -1.83
C PHE A 107 14.66 -32.54 -2.30
N PRO A 108 14.57 -32.18 -3.60
CA PRO A 108 13.53 -31.29 -4.11
C PRO A 108 12.10 -31.88 -4.10
N ASP A 109 12.00 -33.18 -3.88
CA ASP A 109 10.75 -33.96 -3.81
C ASP A 109 10.09 -33.94 -2.43
N LEU A 110 10.75 -33.38 -1.41
CA LEU A 110 10.21 -33.22 -0.06
C LEU A 110 9.45 -31.91 0.11
N THR A 111 8.55 -31.88 1.08
CA THR A 111 7.77 -30.68 1.43
C THR A 111 8.40 -29.99 2.63
N TRP A 112 8.48 -28.67 2.57
CA TRP A 112 9.20 -27.82 3.51
C TRP A 112 8.22 -26.90 4.26
N TYR A 113 8.40 -26.80 5.57
CA TYR A 113 7.61 -25.93 6.43
C TYR A 113 8.51 -25.10 7.32
N ASN A 114 8.11 -23.87 7.60
CA ASN A 114 8.84 -22.89 8.42
C ASN A 114 10.29 -22.67 7.95
N ALA A 115 10.62 -22.96 6.69
CA ALA A 115 11.99 -23.02 6.21
C ALA A 115 12.55 -21.66 5.75
N ASP A 116 11.69 -20.77 5.25
CA ASP A 116 12.06 -19.50 4.62
C ASP A 116 11.48 -18.27 5.35
N LEU A 117 11.12 -18.42 6.62
CA LEU A 117 10.57 -17.34 7.44
C LEU A 117 11.66 -16.31 7.79
N SER A 118 11.26 -15.02 7.79
CA SER A 118 12.15 -13.96 8.25
C SER A 118 12.47 -14.09 9.74
N VAL A 119 13.66 -13.65 10.13
CA VAL A 119 14.08 -13.66 11.52
C VAL A 119 13.16 -12.82 12.40
N GLN A 120 12.66 -11.70 11.87
CA GLN A 120 11.71 -10.84 12.58
C GLN A 120 10.37 -11.53 12.87
N SER A 121 9.84 -12.28 11.88
CA SER A 121 8.59 -13.05 12.09
C SER A 121 8.77 -14.16 13.13
N ARG A 122 9.92 -14.84 13.12
CA ARG A 122 10.27 -15.87 14.13
C ARG A 122 10.40 -15.26 15.50
N HIS A 123 11.12 -14.14 15.61
CA HIS A 123 11.35 -13.45 16.86
C HIS A 123 10.04 -12.88 17.44
N CYS A 124 9.19 -12.31 16.57
CA CYS A 124 7.85 -11.89 16.98
C CYS A 124 7.00 -13.05 17.49
N ALA A 125 7.02 -14.19 16.79
CA ALA A 125 6.22 -15.35 17.22
C ALA A 125 6.67 -15.91 18.57
N GLN A 126 7.96 -15.82 18.89
CA GLN A 126 8.56 -16.37 20.11
C GLN A 126 8.57 -15.38 21.28
N PHE A 127 8.80 -14.09 21.05
CA PHE A 127 9.05 -13.06 22.06
C PHE A 127 8.08 -11.88 21.98
N ASP A 128 7.06 -11.93 21.11
CA ASP A 128 6.09 -10.86 20.82
C ASP A 128 6.72 -9.51 20.41
N THR A 129 7.95 -9.52 19.90
CA THR A 129 8.66 -8.31 19.47
C THR A 129 8.14 -7.75 18.16
N PHE A 130 8.19 -6.44 18.03
CA PHE A 130 7.83 -5.70 16.82
C PHE A 130 8.56 -4.35 16.79
N PRO A 131 8.70 -3.67 15.65
CA PRO A 131 9.33 -2.36 15.60
C PRO A 131 8.73 -1.36 16.57
N MET A 132 9.55 -0.69 17.34
CA MET A 132 9.18 0.22 18.45
C MET A 132 8.36 -0.48 19.57
N ALA A 133 8.60 -1.78 19.80
CA ALA A 133 8.16 -2.44 21.02
C ALA A 133 8.95 -1.87 22.20
N LEU A 134 8.26 -1.43 23.25
CA LEU A 134 8.90 -1.08 24.53
C LEU A 134 9.26 -2.35 25.26
N CYS A 135 10.52 -2.52 25.58
CA CYS A 135 11.07 -3.71 26.21
C CYS A 135 11.78 -3.39 27.54
N GLU A 136 11.67 -4.30 28.48
CA GLU A 136 12.57 -4.37 29.62
C GLU A 136 13.70 -5.35 29.27
N LEU A 137 14.94 -4.92 29.48
CA LEU A 137 16.15 -5.58 28.99
C LEU A 137 17.08 -5.89 30.17
N ALA A 138 17.66 -7.09 30.21
CA ALA A 138 18.81 -7.41 31.03
C ALA A 138 19.94 -7.91 30.12
N TYR A 139 21.13 -7.29 30.20
CA TYR A 139 22.24 -7.59 29.30
C TYR A 139 23.60 -7.42 29.98
N GLN A 140 24.62 -8.06 29.43
CA GLN A 140 26.02 -7.99 29.89
C GLN A 140 26.74 -6.79 29.28
N GLU A 141 27.91 -6.44 29.80
CA GLU A 141 28.73 -5.32 29.30
C GLU A 141 29.22 -5.53 27.86
N ASP A 142 29.39 -6.77 27.43
CA ASP A 142 29.75 -7.13 26.06
C ASP A 142 28.59 -7.00 25.06
N GLY A 143 27.39 -6.63 25.50
CA GLY A 143 26.19 -6.50 24.70
C GLY A 143 25.38 -7.80 24.57
N THR A 144 25.73 -8.87 25.28
CA THR A 144 24.95 -10.12 25.26
C THR A 144 23.64 -9.95 26.01
N LEU A 145 22.51 -10.12 25.32
CA LEU A 145 21.16 -10.06 25.89
C LEU A 145 20.87 -11.30 26.72
N ILE A 146 20.56 -11.13 28.00
CA ILE A 146 20.20 -12.21 28.93
C ILE A 146 18.71 -12.45 28.93
N SER A 147 17.91 -11.37 29.01
CA SER A 147 16.45 -11.45 28.99
C SER A 147 15.83 -10.23 28.31
N LEU A 148 14.68 -10.46 27.67
CA LEU A 148 13.87 -9.45 27.03
C LEU A 148 12.41 -9.72 27.39
N GLN A 149 11.71 -8.68 27.88
CA GLN A 149 10.29 -8.70 28.09
C GLN A 149 9.63 -7.53 27.39
N VAL A 150 8.68 -7.79 26.50
CA VAL A 150 7.89 -6.74 25.81
C VAL A 150 6.82 -6.24 26.78
N LEU A 151 6.75 -4.91 26.97
CA LEU A 151 5.89 -4.23 27.93
C LEU A 151 4.60 -3.66 27.33
N ASN A 152 4.49 -3.63 26.00
CA ASN A 152 3.34 -3.10 25.27
C ASN A 152 2.91 -4.04 24.15
N SER A 153 1.76 -3.76 23.54
CA SER A 153 1.24 -4.59 22.45
C SER A 153 1.29 -3.86 21.10
N ARG A 154 1.53 -4.61 20.02
CA ARG A 154 1.35 -4.09 18.66
C ARG A 154 -0.10 -3.67 18.35
N TRP A 155 -1.05 -4.08 19.22
CA TRP A 155 -2.47 -3.74 19.12
C TRP A 155 -2.87 -2.51 19.93
N ASP A 156 -1.97 -1.92 20.71
CA ASP A 156 -2.26 -0.73 21.51
C ASP A 156 -2.65 0.46 20.64
N LEU A 157 -3.66 1.20 21.09
CA LEU A 157 -4.14 2.41 20.39
C LEU A 157 -3.24 3.61 20.65
N SER A 158 -2.82 3.78 21.92
CA SER A 158 -1.90 4.83 22.33
C SER A 158 -0.49 4.27 22.27
N VAL A 159 0.30 4.77 21.32
CA VAL A 159 1.67 4.32 21.10
C VAL A 159 2.61 5.30 21.79
N LEU A 160 3.30 4.85 22.83
CA LEU A 160 4.39 5.59 23.43
C LEU A 160 5.65 5.32 22.59
N LEU A 161 6.18 6.36 21.96
CA LEU A 161 7.40 6.30 21.15
C LEU A 161 8.53 7.08 21.80
N PRO A 162 9.78 6.69 21.59
CA PRO A 162 10.93 7.51 21.94
C PRO A 162 11.00 8.75 21.04
N VAL A 163 11.83 9.71 21.41
CA VAL A 163 12.18 10.80 20.51
C VAL A 163 13.06 10.26 19.39
N LEU A 164 12.46 10.11 18.19
CA LEU A 164 13.18 9.65 17.00
C LEU A 164 13.96 10.80 16.38
N ARG A 165 15.23 10.55 16.05
CA ARG A 165 16.08 11.45 15.28
C ARG A 165 15.86 11.15 13.79
N ILE A 166 15.26 12.08 13.07
CA ILE A 166 14.95 11.94 11.64
C ILE A 166 15.82 12.90 10.84
N GLU A 167 16.60 12.36 9.93
CA GLU A 167 17.37 13.08 8.94
C GLU A 167 16.70 12.96 7.57
N GLU A 168 16.52 14.08 6.86
CA GLU A 168 16.03 14.08 5.49
C GLU A 168 17.10 14.55 4.52
N LEU A 169 17.33 13.80 3.45
CA LEU A 169 18.24 14.13 2.36
C LEU A 169 17.42 14.40 1.09
N ILE A 170 17.44 15.67 0.64
CA ILE A 170 16.61 16.14 -0.47
C ILE A 170 17.51 16.73 -1.55
N PRO A 171 17.58 16.16 -2.77
CA PRO A 171 18.33 16.77 -3.87
C PRO A 171 17.66 18.08 -4.30
N ASN A 172 18.47 19.07 -4.71
CA ASN A 172 18.02 20.40 -5.10
C ASN A 172 17.24 20.45 -6.43
N CYS A 173 17.16 19.33 -7.16
CA CYS A 173 16.42 19.22 -8.41
C CYS A 173 15.79 17.81 -8.56
N ASP A 174 15.06 17.57 -9.66
CA ASP A 174 14.63 16.23 -10.06
C ASP A 174 15.81 15.46 -10.68
N PRO A 175 16.41 14.46 -9.98
CA PRO A 175 17.59 13.75 -10.47
C PRO A 175 17.33 12.88 -11.69
N ALA A 176 16.08 12.72 -12.08
CA ALA A 176 15.74 12.02 -13.30
C ALA A 176 15.88 12.91 -14.55
N LYS A 177 15.95 14.23 -14.37
CA LYS A 177 16.08 15.23 -15.43
C LYS A 177 17.46 15.87 -15.50
N SER A 178 18.08 16.14 -14.36
CA SER A 178 19.38 16.76 -14.26
C SER A 178 20.10 16.28 -13.00
N ASP A 179 21.43 16.20 -13.06
CA ASP A 179 22.20 15.81 -11.89
C ASP A 179 22.10 16.86 -10.79
N PRO A 180 21.87 16.46 -9.53
CA PRO A 180 21.86 17.38 -8.41
C PRO A 180 23.25 17.98 -8.20
N THR A 181 23.29 19.29 -7.98
CA THR A 181 24.51 20.02 -7.58
C THR A 181 24.59 20.24 -6.09
N ALA A 182 23.51 19.95 -5.35
CA ALA A 182 23.47 20.07 -3.91
C ALA A 182 22.42 19.12 -3.30
N ILE A 183 22.63 18.79 -2.02
CA ILE A 183 21.68 18.07 -1.17
C ILE A 183 21.30 18.98 -0.01
N ASP A 184 20.01 19.18 0.21
CA ASP A 184 19.50 19.84 1.41
C ASP A 184 19.30 18.78 2.51
N VAL A 185 20.10 18.87 3.57
CA VAL A 185 20.04 18.00 4.75
C VAL A 185 19.17 18.66 5.81
N HIS A 186 18.06 18.04 6.16
CA HIS A 186 17.15 18.54 7.19
C HIS A 186 17.25 17.64 8.44
N MET A 187 17.50 18.24 9.60
CA MET A 187 17.58 17.58 10.89
C MET A 187 16.82 18.44 11.91
N GLU A 188 15.68 17.97 12.42
CA GLU A 188 14.78 18.74 13.30
C GLU A 188 14.47 20.14 12.73
N ARG A 189 15.07 21.21 13.33
CA ARG A 189 14.88 22.60 12.89
C ARG A 189 16.02 23.11 12.02
N LYS A 190 17.09 22.33 11.84
CA LYS A 190 18.26 22.73 11.05
C LYS A 190 18.10 22.30 9.60
N LYS A 191 18.47 23.18 8.69
CA LYS A 191 18.56 22.90 7.26
C LYS A 191 19.95 23.33 6.80
N ILE A 192 20.68 22.38 6.25
CA ILE A 192 22.07 22.60 5.79
C ILE A 192 22.15 22.18 4.35
N ARG A 193 22.67 23.01 3.48
CA ARG A 193 22.95 22.70 2.08
C ARG A 193 24.36 22.20 1.93
N VAL A 194 24.51 21.00 1.38
CA VAL A 194 25.81 20.41 1.03
C VAL A 194 25.93 20.46 -0.49
N LEU A 195 27.00 21.13 -0.98
CA LEU A 195 27.32 21.20 -2.39
C LEU A 195 27.99 19.89 -2.82
N LEU A 196 27.76 19.47 -4.06
CA LEU A 196 28.30 18.22 -4.63
C LEU A 196 29.42 18.49 -5.64
N ASP A 197 29.91 19.72 -5.75
CA ASP A 197 30.97 20.14 -6.70
C ASP A 197 32.32 19.49 -6.36
N ASP A 198 32.61 19.30 -5.07
CA ASP A 198 33.78 18.55 -4.58
C ASP A 198 33.25 17.25 -3.89
N PRO A 199 33.45 16.07 -4.49
CA PRO A 199 32.99 14.80 -3.93
C PRO A 199 33.56 14.51 -2.53
N ALA A 200 34.85 14.85 -2.25
CA ALA A 200 35.49 14.56 -0.98
C ALA A 200 34.92 15.45 0.14
N GLU A 201 34.79 16.76 -0.13
CA GLU A 201 34.19 17.71 0.81
C GLU A 201 32.74 17.39 1.11
N ALA A 202 31.96 17.05 0.07
CA ALA A 202 30.55 16.65 0.19
C ALA A 202 30.38 15.42 1.09
N LEU A 203 31.12 14.35 0.85
CA LEU A 203 31.02 13.10 1.63
C LEU A 203 31.48 13.32 3.09
N ASN A 204 32.60 14.05 3.31
CA ASN A 204 33.04 14.37 4.66
C ASN A 204 31.95 15.17 5.41
N LYS A 205 31.32 16.14 4.74
CA LYS A 205 30.26 16.95 5.34
C LYS A 205 29.03 16.17 5.67
N ILE A 206 28.58 15.27 4.77
CA ILE A 206 27.45 14.37 5.02
C ILE A 206 27.77 13.47 6.21
N ASN A 207 28.96 12.84 6.25
CA ASN A 207 29.37 11.97 7.34
C ASN A 207 29.42 12.72 8.69
N GLU A 208 30.01 13.93 8.71
CA GLU A 208 30.05 14.79 9.90
C GLU A 208 28.63 15.06 10.44
N LEU A 209 27.70 15.41 9.56
CA LEU A 209 26.31 15.70 9.94
C LEU A 209 25.60 14.43 10.47
N THR A 210 25.72 13.32 9.75
CA THR A 210 25.11 12.05 10.13
C THR A 210 25.68 11.50 11.43
N ASP A 211 27.01 11.58 11.64
CA ASP A 211 27.66 11.13 12.88
C ASP A 211 27.28 12.01 14.07
N ALA A 212 27.28 13.34 13.89
CA ALA A 212 26.93 14.27 14.96
C ALA A 212 25.45 14.20 15.39
N PHE A 213 24.54 13.95 14.43
CA PHE A 213 23.12 13.88 14.70
C PHE A 213 22.68 12.46 15.12
N ASP A 214 23.38 11.43 14.64
CA ASP A 214 23.10 10.00 14.86
C ASP A 214 21.62 9.65 14.59
N PRO A 215 21.10 9.79 13.33
CA PRO A 215 19.70 9.59 13.01
C PRO A 215 19.26 8.15 13.23
N ASP A 216 18.02 7.96 13.68
CA ASP A 216 17.36 6.66 13.74
C ASP A 216 16.72 6.32 12.39
N ILE A 217 16.23 7.36 11.69
CA ILE A 217 15.55 7.25 10.40
C ILE A 217 16.21 8.23 9.42
N ILE A 218 16.60 7.74 8.26
CA ILE A 218 17.03 8.56 7.12
C ILE A 218 15.89 8.53 6.08
N LEU A 219 15.26 9.68 5.87
CA LEU A 219 14.27 9.87 4.80
C LEU A 219 14.95 10.49 3.59
N THR A 220 14.63 10.01 2.41
CA THR A 220 15.17 10.56 1.17
C THR A 220 14.08 10.86 0.15
N ASP A 221 14.36 11.81 -0.75
CA ASP A 221 13.72 11.86 -2.06
C ASP A 221 14.73 11.31 -3.08
N TRP A 222 14.34 10.26 -3.81
CA TRP A 222 15.17 9.58 -4.83
C TRP A 222 16.39 8.82 -4.26
N GLY A 223 16.37 8.45 -2.97
CA GLY A 223 17.46 7.75 -2.30
C GLY A 223 17.84 6.44 -2.97
N ASP A 224 16.85 5.57 -3.19
CA ASP A 224 17.08 4.22 -3.70
C ASP A 224 17.67 4.18 -5.13
N ASN A 225 17.23 5.10 -6.00
CA ASN A 225 17.51 5.01 -7.43
C ASN A 225 18.53 6.03 -7.96
N ARG A 226 18.84 7.06 -7.20
CA ARG A 226 19.67 8.16 -7.66
C ARG A 226 20.67 8.64 -6.62
N LEU A 227 20.18 9.07 -5.45
CA LEU A 227 21.01 9.75 -4.47
C LEU A 227 22.06 8.82 -3.86
N PHE A 228 21.67 7.67 -3.31
CA PHE A 228 22.61 6.71 -2.74
C PHE A 228 23.56 6.12 -3.79
N PRO A 229 23.11 5.70 -4.99
CA PRO A 229 24.03 5.27 -6.04
C PRO A 229 25.08 6.35 -6.37
N ARG A 230 24.69 7.63 -6.49
CA ARG A 230 25.64 8.73 -6.77
C ARG A 230 26.62 8.95 -5.63
N LEU A 231 26.15 8.95 -4.38
CA LEU A 231 27.03 9.10 -3.22
C LEU A 231 28.01 7.93 -3.06
N LEU A 232 27.58 6.69 -3.41
CA LEU A 232 28.46 5.52 -3.42
C LEU A 232 29.49 5.57 -4.56
N GLU A 233 29.12 6.11 -5.71
CA GLU A 233 30.09 6.38 -6.80
C GLU A 233 31.15 7.37 -6.35
N MET A 234 30.76 8.51 -5.76
CA MET A 234 31.67 9.48 -5.16
C MET A 234 32.55 8.85 -4.06
N SER A 235 31.97 7.98 -3.23
CA SER A 235 32.70 7.21 -2.20
C SER A 235 33.77 6.32 -2.83
N SER A 236 33.44 5.63 -3.91
CA SER A 236 34.40 4.78 -4.64
C SER A 236 35.51 5.60 -5.31
N GLU A 237 35.21 6.78 -5.84
CA GLU A 237 36.16 7.68 -6.48
C GLU A 237 37.16 8.32 -5.48
N THR A 238 36.65 8.65 -4.29
CA THR A 238 37.44 9.37 -3.26
C THR A 238 38.08 8.46 -2.20
N GLY A 239 37.59 7.22 -2.07
CA GLY A 239 37.96 6.28 -1.00
C GLY A 239 37.36 6.64 0.37
N ILE A 240 36.42 7.61 0.44
CA ILE A 240 35.75 8.02 1.68
C ILE A 240 34.48 7.17 1.85
N GLU A 241 34.40 6.37 2.91
CA GLU A 241 33.21 5.55 3.19
C GLU A 241 32.04 6.39 3.67
N LEU A 242 30.82 6.01 3.28
CA LEU A 242 29.56 6.62 3.73
C LEU A 242 29.14 6.07 5.10
N HIS A 243 28.79 6.95 6.01
CA HIS A 243 28.43 6.63 7.39
C HIS A 243 26.93 6.42 7.61
N PHE A 244 26.20 5.89 6.63
CA PHE A 244 24.75 5.69 6.75
C PHE A 244 24.34 4.50 7.62
N ASN A 245 25.12 3.42 7.69
CA ASN A 245 24.89 2.35 8.65
C ASN A 245 25.34 2.77 10.05
N ARG A 246 24.52 2.49 11.08
CA ARG A 246 24.98 2.59 12.47
C ARG A 246 25.86 1.37 12.82
N ASP A 247 25.52 0.19 12.30
CA ASP A 247 26.41 -0.97 12.33
C ASP A 247 27.50 -0.86 11.24
N ARG A 248 28.68 -0.36 11.64
CA ARG A 248 29.83 -0.15 10.75
C ARG A 248 30.43 -1.49 10.23
N THR A 249 30.03 -2.61 10.78
CA THR A 249 30.49 -3.94 10.30
C THR A 249 29.68 -4.42 9.08
N LYS A 250 28.61 -3.71 8.71
CA LYS A 250 27.72 -4.06 7.61
C LYS A 250 27.79 -3.04 6.48
N ASN A 251 27.77 -3.53 5.26
CA ASN A 251 27.56 -2.70 4.08
C ASN A 251 26.07 -2.44 3.85
N ILE A 252 25.73 -1.37 3.12
CA ILE A 252 24.34 -1.13 2.66
C ILE A 252 23.87 -2.36 1.87
N PHE A 253 22.75 -2.93 2.27
CA PHE A 253 22.17 -4.06 1.56
C PHE A 253 21.27 -3.56 0.41
N TRP A 254 21.58 -4.02 -0.80
CA TRP A 254 20.83 -3.68 -1.99
C TRP A 254 19.93 -4.82 -2.42
N LYS A 255 18.63 -4.55 -2.43
CA LYS A 255 17.66 -5.40 -3.09
C LYS A 255 17.47 -4.92 -4.52
N LYS A 256 17.75 -5.83 -5.48
CA LYS A 256 17.67 -5.49 -6.91
C LYS A 256 16.24 -5.18 -7.36
N GLU A 257 16.13 -4.36 -8.40
CA GLU A 257 14.87 -4.10 -9.08
C GLU A 257 14.28 -5.38 -9.69
N THR A 258 12.96 -5.46 -9.74
CA THR A 258 12.24 -6.60 -10.32
C THR A 258 10.94 -6.17 -10.95
N SER A 259 10.55 -6.87 -12.05
CA SER A 259 9.20 -6.77 -12.62
C SER A 259 8.49 -8.10 -12.48
N TYR A 260 7.25 -8.10 -12.06
CA TYR A 260 6.44 -9.31 -11.90
C TYR A 260 4.99 -9.06 -12.29
N PHE A 261 4.31 -10.12 -12.71
CA PHE A 261 2.90 -10.06 -13.08
C PHE A 261 2.00 -10.25 -11.85
N SER A 262 1.07 -9.33 -11.65
CA SER A 262 0.11 -9.38 -10.55
C SER A 262 -1.23 -8.79 -10.98
N TYR A 263 -2.33 -9.49 -10.74
CA TYR A 263 -3.70 -9.04 -11.06
C TYR A 263 -3.87 -8.47 -12.48
N GLY A 264 -3.34 -9.15 -13.49
CA GLY A 264 -3.45 -8.73 -14.89
C GLY A 264 -2.53 -7.56 -15.29
N GLN A 265 -1.66 -7.10 -14.40
CA GLN A 265 -0.73 -5.99 -14.62
C GLN A 265 0.71 -6.38 -14.30
N ILE A 266 1.65 -5.77 -15.00
CA ILE A 266 3.06 -5.85 -14.62
C ILE A 266 3.36 -4.76 -13.60
N VAL A 267 3.87 -5.18 -12.46
CA VAL A 267 4.31 -4.31 -11.37
C VAL A 267 5.83 -4.29 -11.38
N TYR A 268 6.39 -3.09 -11.52
CA TYR A 268 7.81 -2.84 -11.35
C TYR A 268 8.09 -2.45 -9.90
N ARG A 269 9.09 -3.05 -9.31
CA ARG A 269 9.72 -2.65 -8.06
C ARG A 269 11.11 -2.13 -8.36
N ALA A 270 11.36 -0.91 -7.92
CA ALA A 270 12.68 -0.32 -8.00
C ALA A 270 13.65 -1.03 -7.04
N GLN A 271 14.94 -0.82 -7.22
CA GLN A 271 15.93 -1.25 -6.24
C GLN A 271 15.69 -0.56 -4.89
N GLU A 272 16.12 -1.19 -3.81
CA GLU A 272 15.93 -0.72 -2.44
C GLU A 272 17.27 -0.75 -1.70
N ALA A 273 17.63 0.36 -1.03
CA ALA A 273 18.79 0.45 -0.16
C ALA A 273 18.34 0.26 1.30
N HIS A 274 18.85 -0.77 1.96
CA HIS A 274 18.55 -1.11 3.34
C HIS A 274 19.76 -0.86 4.23
N LEU A 275 19.52 -0.23 5.38
CA LEU A 275 20.54 0.08 6.37
C LEU A 275 20.49 -0.88 7.55
N PHE A 276 21.53 -0.86 8.38
CA PHE A 276 21.63 -1.67 9.59
C PHE A 276 21.84 -0.77 10.82
N GLY A 277 20.98 -0.95 11.83
CA GLY A 277 20.93 -0.13 13.03
C GLY A 277 20.31 1.24 12.86
N ARG A 278 19.87 1.56 11.65
CA ARG A 278 19.05 2.71 11.23
C ARG A 278 18.10 2.28 10.15
N CYS A 279 17.04 3.04 9.92
CA CYS A 279 16.08 2.75 8.86
C CYS A 279 16.19 3.78 7.74
N HIS A 280 16.26 3.35 6.50
CA HIS A 280 16.19 4.21 5.33
C HIS A 280 14.85 4.07 4.63
N ILE A 281 14.20 5.20 4.30
CA ILE A 281 12.96 5.23 3.50
C ILE A 281 13.08 6.27 2.39
N ASP A 282 13.07 5.82 1.14
CA ASP A 282 12.88 6.70 0.00
C ASP A 282 11.38 7.00 -0.17
N LYS A 283 10.98 8.25 0.10
CA LYS A 283 9.59 8.71 0.01
C LYS A 283 8.98 8.55 -1.39
N ARG A 284 9.82 8.51 -2.44
CA ARG A 284 9.41 8.31 -3.84
C ARG A 284 9.24 6.83 -4.20
N ASN A 285 9.93 5.93 -3.49
CA ASN A 285 9.86 4.50 -3.67
C ASN A 285 8.98 3.79 -2.61
N ALA A 286 8.57 4.51 -1.56
CA ALA A 286 7.68 4.00 -0.53
C ALA A 286 6.26 3.82 -1.06
N MET A 287 5.66 2.67 -0.74
CA MET A 287 4.28 2.36 -1.13
C MET A 287 3.31 3.17 -0.29
N MET A 288 2.31 3.78 -0.94
CA MET A 288 1.24 4.54 -0.30
C MET A 288 1.70 5.69 0.62
N TRP A 289 2.94 6.17 0.47
CA TRP A 289 3.49 7.25 1.29
C TRP A 289 2.60 8.50 1.33
N LYS A 290 1.98 8.83 0.19
CA LYS A 290 1.06 9.99 0.10
C LYS A 290 -0.23 9.82 0.90
N ASP A 291 -0.62 8.58 1.21
CA ASP A 291 -1.87 8.27 1.90
C ASP A 291 -1.70 8.27 3.42
N TYR A 292 -0.52 7.85 3.93
CA TYR A 292 -0.36 7.67 5.37
C TYR A 292 1.01 8.07 5.94
N GLY A 293 1.98 8.49 5.10
CA GLY A 293 3.27 9.02 5.55
C GLY A 293 4.03 8.09 6.49
N PHE A 294 4.88 8.70 7.33
CA PHE A 294 5.71 7.96 8.29
C PHE A 294 4.89 7.28 9.39
N ASP A 295 3.89 7.95 9.97
CA ASP A 295 3.07 7.39 11.06
C ASP A 295 2.34 6.13 10.63
N GLY A 296 1.82 6.12 9.39
CA GLY A 296 1.17 4.92 8.85
C GLY A 296 2.15 3.81 8.48
N ALA A 297 3.34 4.14 7.97
CA ALA A 297 4.39 3.16 7.69
C ALA A 297 4.88 2.50 9.00
N LEU A 298 5.05 3.29 10.06
CA LEU A 298 5.38 2.79 11.38
C LEU A 298 4.26 1.91 11.97
N GLU A 299 3.00 2.32 11.84
CA GLU A 299 1.87 1.50 12.28
C GLU A 299 1.82 0.16 11.54
N MET A 300 2.06 0.17 10.23
CA MET A 300 2.15 -1.05 9.42
C MET A 300 3.30 -1.95 9.92
N ALA A 301 4.49 -1.39 10.13
CA ALA A 301 5.64 -2.13 10.65
C ALA A 301 5.33 -2.79 12.01
N ARG A 302 4.68 -2.05 12.91
CA ARG A 302 4.30 -2.55 14.23
C ARG A 302 3.35 -3.74 14.16
N VAL A 303 2.22 -3.61 13.43
CA VAL A 303 1.20 -4.68 13.39
C VAL A 303 1.65 -5.91 12.60
N THR A 304 2.54 -5.74 11.63
CA THR A 304 3.06 -6.84 10.80
C THR A 304 4.36 -7.44 11.33
N ALA A 305 4.99 -6.80 12.33
CA ALA A 305 6.32 -7.12 12.85
C ALA A 305 7.44 -7.13 11.78
N MET A 306 7.26 -6.37 10.71
CA MET A 306 8.27 -6.18 9.67
C MET A 306 9.19 -4.99 10.00
N PRO A 307 10.47 -4.99 9.59
CA PRO A 307 11.32 -3.79 9.67
C PRO A 307 10.63 -2.58 9.07
N ILE A 308 10.81 -1.39 9.68
CA ILE A 308 10.11 -0.15 9.27
C ILE A 308 10.37 0.18 7.80
N GLU A 309 11.62 0.10 7.38
CA GLU A 309 12.04 0.38 5.99
C GLU A 309 11.45 -0.63 4.99
N TYR A 310 11.30 -1.89 5.40
CA TYR A 310 10.71 -2.94 4.57
C TYR A 310 9.18 -2.76 4.48
N ALA A 311 8.51 -2.54 5.61
CA ALA A 311 7.06 -2.29 5.68
C ALA A 311 6.64 -1.07 4.84
N ALA A 312 7.48 -0.02 4.78
CA ALA A 312 7.22 1.16 3.96
C ALA A 312 7.26 0.88 2.44
N ARG A 313 7.96 -0.18 1.99
CA ARG A 313 8.19 -0.47 0.56
C ARG A 313 7.37 -1.62 0.00
N VAL A 314 6.97 -2.58 0.84
CA VAL A 314 6.22 -3.77 0.38
C VAL A 314 4.73 -3.50 0.23
N SER A 315 4.07 -4.36 -0.54
CA SER A 315 2.60 -4.31 -0.64
C SER A 315 1.95 -4.70 0.69
N PRO A 316 0.79 -4.15 1.04
CA PRO A 316 0.04 -4.58 2.22
C PRO A 316 -0.27 -6.09 2.26
N GLY A 317 -0.33 -6.76 1.09
CA GLY A 317 -0.46 -8.22 1.01
C GLY A 317 0.72 -8.98 1.63
N SER A 318 1.95 -8.45 1.51
CA SER A 318 3.11 -9.01 2.21
C SER A 318 2.96 -8.88 3.74
N GLY A 319 2.37 -7.76 4.19
CA GLY A 319 2.06 -7.55 5.61
C GLY A 319 1.05 -8.58 6.14
N ILE A 320 -0.03 -8.83 5.40
CA ILE A 320 -1.01 -9.88 5.76
C ILE A 320 -0.36 -11.25 5.82
N SER A 321 0.50 -11.58 4.84
CA SER A 321 1.24 -12.85 4.84
C SER A 321 2.14 -13.00 6.09
N ALA A 322 2.88 -11.96 6.45
CA ALA A 322 3.71 -11.98 7.66
C ALA A 322 2.87 -12.20 8.93
N MET A 323 1.75 -11.48 9.05
CA MET A 323 0.84 -11.64 10.19
C MET A 323 0.28 -13.08 10.27
N GLN A 324 -0.14 -13.67 9.14
CA GLN A 324 -0.66 -15.04 9.11
C GLN A 324 0.43 -16.06 9.49
N MET A 325 1.67 -15.87 9.03
CA MET A 325 2.79 -16.73 9.40
C MET A 325 3.10 -16.66 10.90
N ILE A 326 3.11 -15.44 11.48
CA ILE A 326 3.29 -15.26 12.93
C ILE A 326 2.17 -15.95 13.71
N THR A 327 0.91 -15.72 13.33
CA THR A 327 -0.24 -16.37 13.97
C THR A 327 -0.16 -17.89 13.88
N ALA A 328 0.22 -18.44 12.71
CA ALA A 328 0.36 -19.88 12.53
C ALA A 328 1.43 -20.48 13.45
N ILE A 329 2.60 -19.85 13.57
CA ILE A 329 3.66 -20.29 14.48
C ILE A 329 3.19 -20.25 15.94
N GLN A 330 2.53 -19.17 16.35
CA GLN A 330 2.00 -18.99 17.73
C GLN A 330 0.93 -20.04 18.08
N HIS A 331 0.21 -20.58 17.08
CA HIS A 331 -0.80 -21.62 17.26
C HIS A 331 -0.30 -23.02 16.87
N ASP A 332 1.01 -23.21 16.80
CA ASP A 332 1.66 -24.51 16.49
C ASP A 332 1.25 -25.12 15.13
N VAL A 333 0.94 -24.27 14.15
CA VAL A 333 0.57 -24.65 12.80
C VAL A 333 1.78 -24.49 11.85
N LEU A 334 1.95 -25.47 11.00
CA LEU A 334 3.01 -25.47 9.98
C LEU A 334 2.77 -24.37 8.93
N VAL A 335 3.82 -23.60 8.63
CA VAL A 335 3.83 -22.60 7.56
C VAL A 335 4.45 -23.20 6.31
N PRO A 336 3.68 -23.50 5.24
CA PRO A 336 4.25 -24.06 4.02
C PRO A 336 5.17 -23.06 3.32
N GLU A 337 6.23 -23.52 2.69
CA GLU A 337 7.14 -22.67 1.89
C GLU A 337 6.41 -22.06 0.69
N GLN A 338 5.52 -22.84 0.06
CA GLN A 338 4.74 -22.43 -1.11
C GLN A 338 3.27 -22.76 -0.89
N LYS A 339 2.38 -22.12 -1.66
CA LYS A 339 0.98 -22.50 -1.71
C LYS A 339 0.85 -23.96 -2.16
N GLN A 340 0.32 -24.81 -1.30
CA GLN A 340 0.21 -26.25 -1.56
C GLN A 340 -1.07 -26.66 -2.26
N GLN A 341 -2.12 -25.83 -2.15
CA GLN A 341 -3.43 -26.17 -2.69
C GLN A 341 -3.60 -25.63 -4.10
N SER A 342 -3.73 -26.55 -5.07
CA SER A 342 -4.22 -26.20 -6.41
C SER A 342 -5.72 -25.96 -6.39
N GLU A 343 -6.21 -25.12 -7.30
CA GLU A 343 -7.64 -24.95 -7.50
C GLU A 343 -8.27 -26.25 -8.02
N GLN A 344 -9.45 -26.57 -7.54
CA GLN A 344 -10.23 -27.71 -8.07
C GLN A 344 -10.66 -27.42 -9.50
N VAL A 345 -10.70 -28.44 -10.34
CA VAL A 345 -11.19 -28.33 -11.71
C VAL A 345 -12.66 -27.95 -11.67
N LYS A 346 -13.02 -26.83 -12.30
CA LYS A 346 -14.38 -26.30 -12.39
C LYS A 346 -14.93 -26.52 -13.78
N ASN A 347 -16.17 -26.99 -13.88
CA ASN A 347 -16.91 -27.01 -15.15
C ASN A 347 -17.50 -25.61 -15.47
N GLY A 348 -18.04 -25.42 -16.67
CA GLY A 348 -18.59 -24.13 -17.09
C GLY A 348 -19.76 -23.64 -16.22
N LEU A 349 -20.55 -24.52 -15.64
CA LEU A 349 -21.64 -24.17 -14.74
C LEU A 349 -21.11 -23.71 -13.38
N ASP A 350 -20.06 -24.36 -12.89
CA ASP A 350 -19.37 -23.95 -11.66
C ASP A 350 -18.80 -22.55 -11.82
N LEU A 351 -18.12 -22.24 -12.94
CA LEU A 351 -17.59 -20.90 -13.22
C LEU A 351 -18.68 -19.81 -13.24
N ILE A 352 -19.87 -20.12 -13.76
CA ILE A 352 -21.01 -19.19 -13.75
C ILE A 352 -21.57 -18.99 -12.33
N ARG A 353 -21.51 -20.01 -11.48
CA ARG A 353 -22.08 -19.97 -10.13
C ARG A 353 -21.16 -19.38 -9.09
N PHE A 354 -19.84 -19.60 -9.21
CA PHE A 354 -18.90 -19.36 -8.12
C PHE A 354 -18.37 -17.92 -8.04
N ASP A 355 -17.60 -17.44 -8.95
CA ASP A 355 -17.00 -16.09 -8.82
C ASP A 355 -17.81 -15.04 -9.58
N ARG A 356 -18.86 -14.54 -8.94
CA ARG A 356 -19.65 -13.42 -9.47
C ARG A 356 -19.13 -12.05 -9.01
N GLY A 357 -18.03 -12.00 -8.24
CA GLY A 357 -17.51 -10.77 -7.66
C GLY A 357 -18.48 -10.08 -6.69
N GLY A 358 -18.32 -8.78 -6.49
CA GLY A 358 -19.24 -7.95 -5.70
C GLY A 358 -20.51 -7.60 -6.48
N MET A 359 -21.59 -7.35 -5.75
CA MET A 359 -22.86 -6.92 -6.35
C MET A 359 -22.80 -5.44 -6.75
N ILE A 360 -23.39 -5.15 -7.92
CA ILE A 360 -23.53 -3.81 -8.45
C ILE A 360 -24.97 -3.60 -8.93
N TYR A 361 -25.62 -2.56 -8.42
CA TYR A 361 -26.88 -2.04 -8.94
C TYR A 361 -26.62 -0.68 -9.57
N GLN A 362 -26.72 -0.57 -10.89
CA GLN A 362 -26.26 0.61 -11.62
C GLN A 362 -27.20 1.80 -11.45
N PRO A 363 -26.67 3.01 -11.18
CA PRO A 363 -27.47 4.21 -11.07
C PRO A 363 -27.90 4.70 -12.45
N LYS A 364 -29.08 5.29 -12.56
CA LYS A 364 -29.43 6.07 -13.77
C LYS A 364 -28.60 7.35 -13.82
N PRO A 365 -27.99 7.73 -14.97
CA PRO A 365 -27.31 9.01 -15.12
C PRO A 365 -28.25 10.17 -14.84
N GLY A 366 -27.74 11.20 -14.19
CA GLY A 366 -28.53 12.40 -13.86
C GLY A 366 -28.03 13.11 -12.61
N LEU A 367 -28.68 14.25 -12.31
CA LEU A 367 -28.45 15.06 -11.12
C LEU A 367 -29.51 14.72 -10.06
N TYR A 368 -29.06 14.43 -8.85
CA TYR A 368 -29.90 14.02 -7.73
C TYR A 368 -29.61 14.87 -6.49
N THR A 369 -30.59 15.00 -5.60
CA THR A 369 -30.49 15.73 -4.34
C THR A 369 -30.90 14.88 -3.16
N ASP A 370 -30.44 15.24 -1.97
CA ASP A 370 -30.82 14.65 -0.69
C ASP A 370 -30.61 13.12 -0.65
N ILE A 371 -29.44 12.68 -1.13
CA ILE A 371 -29.03 11.28 -1.15
C ILE A 371 -28.09 11.01 0.01
N ALA A 372 -28.35 9.98 0.79
CA ALA A 372 -27.42 9.43 1.74
C ALA A 372 -26.54 8.34 1.10
N GLU A 373 -25.25 8.39 1.36
CA GLU A 373 -24.33 7.29 1.07
C GLU A 373 -24.01 6.58 2.38
N ILE A 374 -24.32 5.30 2.45
CA ILE A 374 -23.98 4.42 3.57
C ILE A 374 -23.04 3.33 3.10
N ASP A 375 -22.10 2.91 3.97
CA ASP A 375 -21.03 2.00 3.63
C ASP A 375 -20.74 1.03 4.76
N PHE A 376 -20.55 -0.25 4.45
CA PHE A 376 -20.14 -1.23 5.43
C PHE A 376 -18.71 -0.98 5.91
N VAL A 377 -18.52 -0.96 7.23
CA VAL A 377 -17.20 -0.74 7.82
C VAL A 377 -16.31 -1.97 7.60
N SER A 378 -15.47 -1.93 6.55
CA SER A 378 -14.58 -3.05 6.19
C SER A 378 -15.34 -4.36 5.97
N MET A 379 -16.30 -4.37 5.05
CA MET A 379 -17.25 -5.47 4.82
C MET A 379 -16.57 -6.85 4.67
N TYR A 380 -15.64 -7.00 3.74
CA TYR A 380 -14.99 -8.29 3.50
C TYR A 380 -14.18 -8.80 4.70
N PRO A 381 -13.36 -7.97 5.40
CA PRO A 381 -12.78 -8.38 6.68
C PRO A 381 -13.81 -8.81 7.72
N ALA A 382 -14.92 -8.09 7.85
CA ALA A 382 -15.99 -8.46 8.78
C ALA A 382 -16.63 -9.81 8.41
N ILE A 383 -16.87 -10.07 7.12
CA ILE A 383 -17.38 -11.36 6.62
C ILE A 383 -16.39 -12.49 6.91
N ILE A 384 -15.09 -12.28 6.69
CA ILE A 384 -14.05 -13.28 7.00
C ILE A 384 -14.08 -13.63 8.48
N ILE A 385 -14.18 -12.63 9.36
CA ILE A 385 -14.16 -12.83 10.81
C ILE A 385 -15.46 -13.46 11.29
N ASN A 386 -16.61 -12.92 10.92
CA ASN A 386 -17.92 -13.38 11.39
C ASN A 386 -18.29 -14.75 10.81
N GLY A 387 -17.98 -14.99 9.53
CA GLY A 387 -18.21 -16.27 8.86
C GLY A 387 -17.11 -17.30 9.11
N ASN A 388 -16.09 -16.96 9.92
CA ASN A 388 -14.94 -17.81 10.20
C ASN A 388 -14.31 -18.42 8.93
N ILE A 389 -14.05 -17.56 7.91
CA ILE A 389 -13.58 -18.02 6.61
C ILE A 389 -12.05 -18.18 6.63
N SER A 390 -11.60 -19.43 6.57
CA SER A 390 -10.20 -19.83 6.56
C SER A 390 -10.02 -21.10 5.71
N PRO A 391 -8.81 -21.39 5.19
CA PRO A 391 -8.61 -22.58 4.35
C PRO A 391 -8.97 -23.91 5.01
N GLU A 392 -8.71 -24.02 6.32
CA GLU A 392 -8.93 -25.21 7.13
C GLU A 392 -10.34 -25.34 7.72
N VAL A 393 -11.14 -24.29 7.58
CA VAL A 393 -12.49 -24.25 8.12
C VAL A 393 -13.50 -24.62 7.03
N PRO A 394 -14.54 -25.41 7.32
CA PRO A 394 -15.65 -25.61 6.39
C PRO A 394 -16.28 -24.28 5.98
N LEU A 395 -16.69 -24.17 4.73
CA LEU A 395 -17.27 -22.92 4.23
C LEU A 395 -18.62 -22.63 4.91
N PRO A 396 -18.87 -21.34 5.24
CA PRO A 396 -20.14 -20.95 5.87
C PRO A 396 -21.32 -21.13 4.92
N ASP A 397 -22.48 -21.38 5.48
CA ASP A 397 -23.77 -21.27 4.76
C ASP A 397 -24.38 -19.89 5.04
N GLY A 398 -24.48 -19.07 4.00
CA GLY A 398 -24.86 -17.66 4.14
C GLY A 398 -23.83 -16.85 4.92
N LEU A 399 -24.30 -16.11 5.92
CA LEU A 399 -23.48 -15.25 6.79
C LEU A 399 -23.08 -15.91 8.13
N GLU A 400 -23.57 -17.13 8.39
CA GLU A 400 -23.30 -17.84 9.64
C GLU A 400 -22.03 -18.69 9.54
N PRO A 401 -21.18 -18.75 10.60
CA PRO A 401 -19.99 -19.58 10.60
C PRO A 401 -20.34 -21.07 10.66
N ALA A 402 -19.56 -21.90 9.99
CA ALA A 402 -19.73 -23.36 10.02
C ALA A 402 -19.22 -23.98 11.33
N GLN A 403 -18.37 -23.31 12.07
CA GLN A 403 -17.84 -23.70 13.38
C GLN A 403 -17.43 -22.48 14.22
N GLU A 404 -17.37 -22.63 15.55
CA GLU A 404 -17.04 -21.54 16.48
C GLU A 404 -15.53 -21.33 16.62
N GLU A 405 -14.71 -22.39 16.58
CA GLU A 405 -13.23 -22.27 16.67
C GLU A 405 -12.69 -21.54 15.47
N LEU A 406 -12.01 -20.42 15.73
CA LEU A 406 -11.51 -19.55 14.66
C LEU A 406 -10.33 -20.18 13.92
N GLY A 407 -10.36 -20.12 12.59
CA GLY A 407 -9.24 -20.46 11.74
C GLY A 407 -8.14 -19.40 11.75
N ILE A 408 -6.98 -19.71 11.15
CA ILE A 408 -5.78 -18.86 11.12
C ILE A 408 -6.06 -17.48 10.52
N VAL A 409 -6.88 -17.41 9.46
CA VAL A 409 -7.15 -16.14 8.80
C VAL A 409 -7.99 -15.19 9.67
N PRO A 410 -9.15 -15.60 10.22
CA PRO A 410 -9.91 -14.79 11.18
C PRO A 410 -9.13 -14.44 12.45
N LEU A 411 -8.35 -15.37 13.01
CA LEU A 411 -7.47 -15.12 14.16
C LEU A 411 -6.48 -13.98 13.87
N THR A 412 -5.92 -13.97 12.67
CA THR A 412 -4.99 -12.91 12.23
C THR A 412 -5.70 -11.57 12.04
N LEU A 413 -6.89 -11.57 11.43
CA LEU A 413 -7.56 -10.32 11.02
C LEU A 413 -8.36 -9.65 12.13
N LYS A 414 -8.88 -10.40 13.09
CA LYS A 414 -9.73 -9.88 14.17
C LYS A 414 -9.08 -8.74 14.95
N PRO A 415 -7.85 -8.87 15.50
CA PRO A 415 -7.22 -7.78 16.26
C PRO A 415 -6.90 -6.57 15.35
N LEU A 416 -6.57 -6.78 14.08
CA LEU A 416 -6.34 -5.71 13.10
C LEU A 416 -7.64 -4.91 12.84
N TYR A 417 -8.75 -5.60 12.61
CA TYR A 417 -10.06 -5.02 12.39
C TYR A 417 -10.52 -4.21 13.62
N GLU A 418 -10.45 -4.80 14.80
CA GLU A 418 -10.81 -4.15 16.06
C GLU A 418 -9.99 -2.88 16.32
N LYS A 419 -8.66 -2.95 16.11
CA LYS A 419 -7.77 -1.81 16.27
C LYS A 419 -8.20 -0.65 15.36
N ARG A 420 -8.46 -0.95 14.07
CA ARG A 420 -8.91 0.08 13.12
C ARG A 420 -10.25 0.70 13.53
N VAL A 421 -11.22 -0.11 13.95
CA VAL A 421 -12.53 0.38 14.42
C VAL A 421 -12.36 1.32 15.60
N LYS A 422 -11.57 0.93 16.60
CA LYS A 422 -11.28 1.75 17.80
C LYS A 422 -10.55 3.05 17.43
N ILE A 423 -9.61 3.04 16.49
CA ILE A 423 -8.96 4.29 16.00
C ILE A 423 -9.98 5.20 15.33
N LYS A 424 -10.86 4.67 14.47
CA LYS A 424 -11.92 5.47 13.84
C LYS A 424 -12.87 6.10 14.87
N GLN A 425 -13.24 5.35 15.91
CA GLN A 425 -14.04 5.87 17.02
C GLN A 425 -13.33 7.00 17.77
N LYS A 426 -12.02 6.85 18.04
CA LYS A 426 -11.22 7.93 18.65
C LYS A 426 -11.20 9.18 17.77
N LEU A 427 -11.09 9.04 16.45
CA LEU A 427 -11.09 10.17 15.51
C LEU A 427 -12.37 11.01 15.57
N LEU A 428 -13.51 10.43 15.96
CA LEU A 428 -14.76 11.18 16.14
C LEU A 428 -14.69 12.22 17.27
N HIS A 429 -13.79 12.03 18.23
CA HIS A 429 -13.59 12.97 19.36
C HIS A 429 -12.67 14.15 18.99
N TYR A 430 -12.13 14.20 17.77
CA TYR A 430 -11.30 15.29 17.27
C TYR A 430 -12.05 16.05 16.17
N PRO A 431 -12.80 17.13 16.49
CA PRO A 431 -13.50 17.94 15.49
C PRO A 431 -12.51 18.62 14.53
N ASP A 432 -11.37 19.06 15.05
CA ASP A 432 -10.27 19.59 14.24
C ASP A 432 -9.32 18.46 13.82
N LYS A 433 -9.37 18.10 12.55
CA LYS A 433 -8.51 17.07 11.95
C LYS A 433 -7.07 17.53 11.71
N GLU A 434 -6.78 18.81 11.85
CA GLU A 434 -5.44 19.38 11.66
C GLU A 434 -4.54 19.22 12.90
N VAL A 435 -5.10 18.88 14.05
CA VAL A 435 -4.34 18.58 15.26
C VAL A 435 -3.37 17.41 15.00
N PRO A 436 -2.08 17.51 15.38
CA PRO A 436 -1.07 16.47 15.09
C PRO A 436 -1.50 15.05 15.47
N LEU A 437 -2.15 14.88 16.63
CA LEU A 437 -2.61 13.57 17.09
C LEU A 437 -3.75 13.02 16.22
N ALA A 438 -4.65 13.86 15.72
CA ALA A 438 -5.71 13.47 14.79
C ALA A 438 -5.13 13.06 13.43
N LYS A 439 -4.13 13.79 12.94
CA LYS A 439 -3.36 13.43 11.72
C LYS A 439 -2.71 12.07 11.86
N SER A 440 -2.05 11.82 12.97
CA SER A 440 -1.41 10.53 13.27
C SER A 440 -2.44 9.39 13.30
N TYR A 441 -3.56 9.55 14.01
CA TYR A 441 -4.63 8.54 14.00
C TYR A 441 -5.21 8.32 12.59
N SER A 442 -5.36 9.38 11.80
CA SER A 442 -5.85 9.29 10.41
C SER A 442 -4.88 8.49 9.53
N ALA A 443 -3.59 8.79 9.60
CA ALA A 443 -2.54 8.08 8.89
C ALA A 443 -2.49 6.59 9.26
N ARG A 444 -2.54 6.29 10.55
CA ARG A 444 -2.57 4.92 11.09
C ARG A 444 -3.82 4.17 10.64
N ALA A 445 -5.01 4.79 10.73
CA ALA A 445 -6.25 4.20 10.24
C ALA A 445 -6.21 3.91 8.73
N SER A 446 -5.53 4.77 7.95
CA SER A 446 -5.32 4.56 6.52
C SER A 446 -4.41 3.35 6.25
N ALA A 447 -3.30 3.22 6.95
CA ALA A 447 -2.39 2.07 6.83
C ALA A 447 -3.11 0.74 7.16
N LEU A 448 -3.85 0.69 8.28
CA LEU A 448 -4.65 -0.47 8.67
C LEU A 448 -5.77 -0.77 7.65
N LYS A 449 -6.36 0.27 7.03
CA LYS A 449 -7.33 0.08 5.94
C LYS A 449 -6.73 -0.68 4.77
N TRP A 450 -5.51 -0.34 4.36
CA TRP A 450 -4.88 -1.00 3.23
C TRP A 450 -4.55 -2.47 3.51
N LEU A 451 -4.14 -2.83 4.73
CA LEU A 451 -4.00 -4.23 5.14
C LEU A 451 -5.34 -4.98 5.04
N LEU A 452 -6.41 -4.39 5.55
CA LEU A 452 -7.75 -5.00 5.53
C LEU A 452 -8.33 -5.10 4.11
N VAL A 453 -8.09 -4.11 3.23
CA VAL A 453 -8.57 -4.14 1.84
C VAL A 453 -7.96 -5.29 1.04
N VAL A 454 -6.68 -5.59 1.26
CA VAL A 454 -5.99 -6.63 0.49
C VAL A 454 -6.18 -8.04 1.04
N CYS A 455 -6.63 -8.22 2.29
CA CYS A 455 -6.74 -9.53 2.93
C CYS A 455 -7.65 -10.50 2.16
N PHE A 456 -8.76 -10.00 1.65
CA PHE A 456 -9.71 -10.76 0.82
C PHE A 456 -9.05 -11.26 -0.47
N GLY A 457 -8.39 -10.35 -1.24
CA GLY A 457 -7.70 -10.72 -2.47
C GLY A 457 -6.55 -11.70 -2.24
N PHE A 458 -5.96 -11.65 -1.05
CA PHE A 458 -4.86 -12.56 -0.69
C PHE A 458 -5.34 -14.02 -0.50
N LEU A 459 -6.60 -14.26 -0.12
CA LEU A 459 -7.16 -15.62 -0.07
C LEU A 459 -7.18 -16.29 -1.44
N GLY A 460 -7.43 -15.54 -2.52
CA GLY A 460 -7.41 -16.03 -3.90
C GLY A 460 -6.06 -15.90 -4.62
N TYR A 461 -5.03 -15.32 -3.97
CA TYR A 461 -3.75 -15.09 -4.62
C TYR A 461 -2.95 -16.39 -4.78
N LYS A 462 -2.43 -16.60 -5.99
CA LYS A 462 -1.73 -17.85 -6.38
C LYS A 462 -0.53 -18.23 -5.51
N ASN A 463 0.11 -17.25 -4.86
CA ASN A 463 1.29 -17.47 -4.01
C ASN A 463 0.98 -17.27 -2.51
N ALA A 464 -0.29 -17.10 -2.12
CA ALA A 464 -0.66 -16.98 -0.70
C ALA A 464 -0.55 -18.34 -0.01
N ARG A 465 0.28 -18.44 1.04
CA ARG A 465 0.54 -19.69 1.77
C ARG A 465 -0.70 -20.24 2.44
N PHE A 466 -1.58 -19.36 2.93
CA PHE A 466 -2.88 -19.66 3.52
C PHE A 466 -4.01 -19.22 2.58
N GLY A 467 -3.82 -19.36 1.27
CA GLY A 467 -4.83 -19.01 0.26
C GLY A 467 -5.61 -20.23 -0.21
N ARG A 468 -6.95 -20.07 -0.31
CA ARG A 468 -7.88 -21.02 -0.89
C ARG A 468 -8.93 -20.28 -1.71
N ILE A 469 -9.10 -20.65 -2.98
CA ILE A 469 -10.00 -19.92 -3.89
C ILE A 469 -11.46 -20.02 -3.44
N GLU A 470 -11.87 -21.15 -2.89
CA GLU A 470 -13.22 -21.37 -2.38
C GLU A 470 -13.52 -20.45 -1.19
N SER A 471 -12.51 -20.19 -0.33
CA SER A 471 -12.63 -19.21 0.77
C SER A 471 -12.77 -17.79 0.22
N HIS A 472 -12.04 -17.43 -0.84
CA HIS A 472 -12.20 -16.16 -1.54
C HIS A 472 -13.61 -15.98 -2.11
N GLU A 473 -14.14 -17.03 -2.77
CA GLU A 473 -15.49 -17.06 -3.34
C GLU A 473 -16.58 -16.94 -2.25
N ALA A 474 -16.37 -17.58 -1.08
CA ALA A 474 -17.28 -17.47 0.05
C ALA A 474 -17.38 -16.03 0.58
N VAL A 475 -16.28 -15.28 0.60
CA VAL A 475 -16.30 -13.86 1.00
C VAL A 475 -17.13 -13.01 0.03
N THR A 476 -16.96 -13.19 -1.28
CA THR A 476 -17.76 -12.44 -2.28
C THR A 476 -19.22 -12.82 -2.24
N ARG A 477 -19.55 -14.10 -1.97
CA ARG A 477 -20.92 -14.57 -1.77
C ARG A 477 -21.55 -13.90 -0.56
N GLY A 478 -20.90 -13.95 0.61
CA GLY A 478 -21.38 -13.28 1.82
C GLY A 478 -21.54 -11.77 1.63
N GLY A 479 -20.65 -11.12 0.86
CA GLY A 479 -20.77 -9.70 0.51
C GLY A 479 -22.03 -9.38 -0.30
N ARG A 480 -22.36 -10.23 -1.30
CA ARG A 480 -23.61 -10.06 -2.07
C ARG A 480 -24.85 -10.26 -1.22
N GLU A 481 -24.84 -11.27 -0.36
CA GLU A 481 -25.95 -11.55 0.56
C GLU A 481 -26.16 -10.40 1.55
N ALA A 482 -25.09 -9.90 2.15
CA ALA A 482 -25.14 -8.76 3.07
C ALA A 482 -25.67 -7.49 2.40
N LEU A 483 -25.24 -7.21 1.17
CA LEU A 483 -25.67 -6.02 0.43
C LEU A 483 -27.15 -6.13 0.00
N LEU A 484 -27.61 -7.32 -0.38
CA LEU A 484 -29.04 -7.58 -0.67
C LEU A 484 -29.88 -7.39 0.59
N LEU A 485 -29.48 -7.98 1.70
CA LEU A 485 -30.18 -7.83 2.97
C LEU A 485 -30.25 -6.37 3.43
N ALA A 486 -29.18 -5.62 3.21
CA ALA A 486 -29.18 -4.17 3.49
C ALA A 486 -30.14 -3.41 2.57
N LYS A 487 -30.20 -3.74 1.27
CA LYS A 487 -31.14 -3.17 0.32
C LYS A 487 -32.60 -3.45 0.73
N GLU A 488 -32.94 -4.71 0.99
CA GLU A 488 -34.28 -5.12 1.41
C GLU A 488 -34.68 -4.41 2.72
N THR A 489 -33.75 -4.32 3.68
CA THR A 489 -33.98 -3.61 4.95
C THR A 489 -34.29 -2.11 4.70
N ALA A 490 -33.53 -1.46 3.82
CA ALA A 490 -33.75 -0.05 3.49
C ALA A 490 -35.12 0.16 2.80
N GLU A 491 -35.48 -0.72 1.86
CA GLU A 491 -36.78 -0.68 1.17
C GLU A 491 -37.97 -0.97 2.13
N ASP A 492 -37.84 -1.93 3.04
CA ASP A 492 -38.83 -2.20 4.11
C ASP A 492 -39.08 -0.94 4.98
N MET A 493 -38.04 -0.13 5.18
CA MET A 493 -38.12 1.11 5.96
C MET A 493 -38.52 2.33 5.10
N GLY A 494 -38.86 2.13 3.84
CA GLY A 494 -39.39 3.14 2.92
C GLY A 494 -38.34 4.02 2.28
N PHE A 495 -37.09 3.57 2.18
CA PHE A 495 -36.05 4.21 1.40
C PHE A 495 -36.06 3.72 -0.06
N GLU A 496 -35.77 4.59 -0.99
CA GLU A 496 -35.47 4.27 -2.38
C GLU A 496 -33.96 4.00 -2.53
N VAL A 497 -33.58 2.84 -3.03
CA VAL A 497 -32.18 2.50 -3.31
C VAL A 497 -31.85 2.91 -4.74
N LEU A 498 -31.02 3.92 -4.92
CA LEU A 498 -30.66 4.48 -6.23
C LEU A 498 -29.46 3.75 -6.85
N HIS A 499 -28.53 3.31 -6.02
CA HIS A 499 -27.29 2.70 -6.45
C HIS A 499 -26.73 1.80 -5.35
N MET A 500 -26.06 0.72 -5.75
CA MET A 500 -25.23 -0.11 -4.88
C MET A 500 -23.91 -0.45 -5.57
N PHE A 501 -22.82 -0.43 -4.81
CA PHE A 501 -21.52 -0.77 -5.33
C PHE A 501 -20.68 -1.49 -4.28
N VAL A 502 -20.62 -2.81 -4.37
CA VAL A 502 -19.83 -3.74 -3.55
C VAL A 502 -20.18 -3.71 -2.06
N ASP A 503 -19.92 -2.63 -1.36
CA ASP A 503 -20.07 -2.42 0.10
C ASP A 503 -20.87 -1.16 0.46
N ALA A 504 -21.29 -0.39 -0.54
CA ALA A 504 -21.98 0.88 -0.34
C ALA A 504 -23.36 0.92 -1.00
N LEU A 505 -24.28 1.69 -0.39
CA LEU A 505 -25.62 1.98 -0.92
C LEU A 505 -25.85 3.49 -0.96
N TRP A 506 -26.54 3.96 -2.01
CA TRP A 506 -27.02 5.34 -2.15
C TRP A 506 -28.53 5.34 -2.01
N LEU A 507 -29.01 5.99 -0.97
CA LEU A 507 -30.39 5.93 -0.50
C LEU A 507 -31.06 7.29 -0.54
N ARG A 508 -32.34 7.30 -0.85
CA ARG A 508 -33.19 8.49 -0.80
C ARG A 508 -34.50 8.20 -0.08
N LYS A 509 -34.88 9.11 0.82
CA LYS A 509 -36.22 9.11 1.41
C LYS A 509 -36.68 10.55 1.58
N LYS A 510 -37.89 10.86 1.11
CA LYS A 510 -38.43 12.21 1.18
C LYS A 510 -38.49 12.72 2.64
N GLY A 511 -37.90 13.86 2.88
CA GLY A 511 -37.84 14.49 4.21
C GLY A 511 -36.67 14.04 5.10
N CYS A 512 -35.90 13.01 4.71
CA CYS A 512 -34.70 12.57 5.43
C CYS A 512 -33.47 13.31 4.89
N VAL A 513 -32.99 14.30 5.62
CA VAL A 513 -31.86 15.17 5.24
C VAL A 513 -30.86 15.38 6.39
N ARG A 514 -31.13 14.83 7.57
CA ARG A 514 -30.28 14.94 8.76
C ARG A 514 -29.77 13.57 9.20
N VAL A 515 -28.55 13.53 9.73
CA VAL A 515 -27.87 12.31 10.17
C VAL A 515 -28.73 11.44 11.12
N ALA A 516 -29.45 12.09 12.05
CA ALA A 516 -30.30 11.40 13.03
C ALA A 516 -31.45 10.59 12.40
N GLU A 517 -31.89 10.98 11.21
CA GLU A 517 -33.01 10.35 10.49
C GLU A 517 -32.63 9.01 9.86
N PHE A 518 -31.33 8.75 9.69
CA PHE A 518 -30.78 7.50 9.15
C PHE A 518 -30.36 6.50 10.23
N GLN A 519 -30.27 6.92 11.51
CA GLN A 519 -29.81 6.05 12.59
C GLN A 519 -30.66 4.77 12.78
N PRO A 520 -32.00 4.81 12.73
CA PRO A 520 -32.80 3.61 12.86
C PRO A 520 -32.54 2.58 11.75
N GLU A 521 -32.32 3.05 10.51
CA GLU A 521 -32.00 2.19 9.37
C GLU A 521 -30.61 1.56 9.51
N LEU A 522 -29.60 2.36 9.85
CA LEU A 522 -28.24 1.85 10.07
C LEU A 522 -28.18 0.81 11.19
N ALA A 523 -28.94 1.03 12.26
CA ALA A 523 -29.07 0.08 13.37
C ALA A 523 -29.74 -1.24 12.92
N GLU A 524 -30.83 -1.16 12.14
CA GLU A 524 -31.54 -2.34 11.67
C GLU A 524 -30.73 -3.14 10.63
N ILE A 525 -30.05 -2.46 9.68
CA ILE A 525 -29.13 -3.12 8.75
C ILE A 525 -28.00 -3.80 9.53
N SER A 526 -27.38 -3.11 10.50
CA SER A 526 -26.31 -3.71 11.31
C SER A 526 -26.80 -4.92 12.10
N ARG A 527 -28.02 -4.88 12.62
CA ARG A 527 -28.64 -5.99 13.36
C ARG A 527 -28.88 -7.20 12.46
N ARG A 528 -29.46 -6.99 11.27
CA ARG A 528 -29.79 -8.09 10.33
C ARG A 528 -28.54 -8.70 9.70
N THR A 529 -27.55 -7.89 9.34
CA THR A 529 -26.31 -8.35 8.68
C THR A 529 -25.22 -8.78 9.66
N LYS A 530 -25.36 -8.49 10.96
CA LYS A 530 -24.31 -8.65 11.99
C LYS A 530 -23.02 -7.91 11.68
N MET A 531 -23.08 -6.88 10.82
CA MET A 531 -21.94 -6.05 10.43
C MET A 531 -22.25 -4.58 10.63
N MET A 532 -21.21 -3.83 11.00
CA MET A 532 -21.33 -2.39 11.18
C MET A 532 -21.46 -1.70 9.81
N ILE A 533 -22.51 -0.90 9.67
CA ILE A 533 -22.67 0.02 8.55
C ILE A 533 -22.65 1.46 9.06
N ALA A 534 -22.10 2.39 8.28
CA ALA A 534 -21.95 3.79 8.67
C ALA A 534 -22.48 4.72 7.58
N LEU A 535 -22.94 5.88 7.98
CA LEU A 535 -23.27 6.97 7.05
C LEU A 535 -21.99 7.72 6.67
N ASP A 536 -21.59 7.62 5.39
CA ASP A 536 -20.47 8.40 4.83
C ASP A 536 -20.82 9.88 4.72
N GLY A 537 -22.06 10.18 4.32
CA GLY A 537 -22.58 11.53 4.27
C GLY A 537 -23.90 11.63 3.53
N ILE A 538 -24.50 12.82 3.62
CA ILE A 538 -25.73 13.18 2.89
C ILE A 538 -25.34 14.21 1.85
N TYR A 539 -25.58 13.91 0.58
CA TYR A 539 -25.30 14.83 -0.52
C TYR A 539 -26.31 15.97 -0.59
N THR A 540 -25.82 17.20 -0.73
CA THR A 540 -26.63 18.34 -1.18
C THR A 540 -27.06 18.10 -2.63
N TRP A 541 -26.12 17.66 -3.45
CA TRP A 541 -26.35 17.21 -4.81
C TRP A 541 -25.30 16.16 -5.23
N LEU A 542 -25.69 15.24 -6.11
CA LEU A 542 -24.86 14.16 -6.64
C LEU A 542 -25.18 13.95 -8.11
N ALA A 543 -24.16 13.90 -8.95
CA ALA A 543 -24.27 13.64 -10.37
C ALA A 543 -23.73 12.24 -10.73
N PHE A 544 -24.59 11.33 -11.14
CA PHE A 544 -24.18 10.06 -11.76
C PHE A 544 -23.97 10.27 -13.26
N LEU A 545 -22.88 9.72 -13.77
CA LEU A 545 -22.42 9.92 -15.15
C LEU A 545 -22.55 8.66 -15.99
N PRO A 546 -22.86 8.75 -17.29
CA PRO A 546 -22.89 7.63 -18.21
C PRO A 546 -21.46 7.19 -18.62
N SER A 547 -21.40 6.14 -19.44
CA SER A 547 -20.19 5.75 -20.15
C SER A 547 -19.70 6.89 -21.08
N ARG A 548 -18.39 6.95 -21.26
CA ARG A 548 -17.80 7.93 -22.23
C ARG A 548 -18.02 7.56 -23.68
N SER A 549 -18.23 6.28 -23.96
CA SER A 549 -18.45 5.77 -25.32
C SER A 549 -19.91 5.72 -25.72
N ASP A 550 -20.82 5.63 -24.74
CA ASP A 550 -22.25 5.52 -24.98
C ASP A 550 -23.03 6.12 -23.79
N GLU A 551 -23.72 7.21 -24.01
CA GLU A 551 -24.48 7.93 -22.98
C GLU A 551 -25.72 7.17 -22.46
N ALA A 552 -26.19 6.18 -23.21
CA ALA A 552 -27.29 5.30 -22.77
C ALA A 552 -26.82 4.26 -21.72
N VAL A 553 -25.51 4.04 -21.58
CA VAL A 553 -24.96 3.04 -20.70
C VAL A 553 -24.54 3.67 -19.35
N PRO A 554 -25.20 3.34 -18.23
CA PRO A 554 -24.80 3.80 -16.91
C PRO A 554 -23.48 3.14 -16.50
N VAL A 555 -22.68 3.86 -15.68
CA VAL A 555 -21.41 3.37 -15.14
C VAL A 555 -21.43 3.49 -13.62
N PRO A 556 -21.26 2.40 -12.88
CA PRO A 556 -21.48 2.38 -11.44
C PRO A 556 -20.50 3.24 -10.64
N ASN A 557 -19.24 3.33 -11.05
CA ASN A 557 -18.21 4.06 -10.30
C ASN A 557 -17.75 5.31 -11.07
N ARG A 558 -18.73 6.10 -11.58
CA ARG A 558 -18.44 7.36 -12.29
C ARG A 558 -19.43 8.43 -11.85
N TYR A 559 -19.04 9.22 -10.82
CA TYR A 559 -19.89 10.26 -10.22
C TYR A 559 -19.07 11.33 -9.52
N PHE A 560 -19.70 12.45 -9.24
CA PHE A 560 -19.22 13.48 -8.33
C PHE A 560 -20.38 14.21 -7.65
N GLY A 561 -20.13 14.70 -6.46
CA GLY A 561 -21.15 15.41 -5.69
C GLY A 561 -20.59 16.06 -4.44
N THR A 562 -21.40 16.85 -3.77
CA THR A 562 -21.02 17.58 -2.57
C THR A 562 -21.90 17.15 -1.41
N PHE A 563 -21.28 16.70 -0.35
CA PHE A 563 -21.96 16.43 0.91
C PHE A 563 -22.44 17.74 1.56
N ARG A 564 -23.46 17.66 2.41
CA ARG A 564 -23.93 18.81 3.23
C ARG A 564 -22.85 19.37 4.16
N SER A 565 -21.80 18.61 4.44
CA SER A 565 -20.58 19.08 5.11
C SER A 565 -19.71 20.01 4.27
N GLY A 566 -20.00 20.17 2.98
CA GLY A 566 -19.18 20.89 2.00
C GLY A 566 -18.02 20.05 1.42
N GLU A 567 -17.86 18.79 1.84
CA GLU A 567 -16.86 17.89 1.27
C GLU A 567 -17.26 17.45 -0.14
N LEU A 568 -16.30 17.56 -1.08
CA LEU A 568 -16.47 17.14 -2.46
C LEU A 568 -16.00 15.69 -2.62
N LYS A 569 -16.89 14.80 -3.05
CA LYS A 569 -16.58 13.41 -3.41
C LYS A 569 -16.61 13.23 -4.93
N MET A 570 -15.61 12.55 -5.48
CA MET A 570 -15.52 12.28 -6.92
C MET A 570 -14.94 10.89 -7.19
N ARG A 571 -15.48 10.19 -8.18
CA ARG A 571 -15.07 8.87 -8.64
C ARG A 571 -15.09 8.77 -10.15
N GLY A 572 -14.14 8.05 -10.72
CA GLY A 572 -14.11 7.68 -12.14
C GLY A 572 -14.00 8.81 -13.15
N ILE A 573 -13.68 10.03 -12.71
CA ILE A 573 -13.48 11.20 -13.55
C ILE A 573 -11.99 11.54 -13.73
N GLU A 574 -11.67 12.46 -14.64
CA GLU A 574 -10.30 12.80 -15.04
C GLU A 574 -9.43 13.25 -13.88
N ALA A 575 -9.97 14.03 -12.93
CA ALA A 575 -9.27 14.50 -11.72
C ALA A 575 -8.79 13.39 -10.79
N ARG A 576 -9.23 12.15 -11.00
CA ARG A 576 -8.81 10.96 -10.25
C ARG A 576 -7.90 10.02 -11.04
N ARG A 577 -7.61 10.32 -12.29
CA ARG A 577 -6.78 9.50 -13.16
C ARG A 577 -5.30 9.88 -13.02
N HIS A 578 -4.43 8.88 -13.13
CA HIS A 578 -2.98 9.06 -13.08
C HIS A 578 -2.35 9.38 -14.43
N ASP A 579 -3.08 9.15 -15.53
CA ASP A 579 -2.66 9.36 -16.91
C ASP A 579 -3.13 10.70 -17.50
N MET A 580 -3.55 11.62 -16.64
CA MET A 580 -3.91 12.99 -17.01
C MET A 580 -2.84 13.98 -16.58
N PRO A 581 -2.61 15.07 -17.37
CA PRO A 581 -1.70 16.13 -16.97
C PRO A 581 -2.17 16.82 -15.68
N PRO A 582 -1.26 17.26 -14.79
CA PRO A 582 -1.60 18.01 -13.57
C PRO A 582 -2.49 19.22 -13.85
N TRP A 583 -2.23 19.97 -14.92
CA TRP A 583 -3.04 21.12 -15.32
C TRP A 583 -4.52 20.78 -15.50
N ILE A 584 -4.87 19.67 -16.17
CA ILE A 584 -6.27 19.22 -16.35
C ILE A 584 -6.88 18.81 -15.00
N ILE A 585 -6.12 18.04 -14.22
CA ILE A 585 -6.56 17.58 -12.88
C ILE A 585 -6.90 18.77 -11.99
N ASP A 586 -6.01 19.76 -11.95
CA ASP A 586 -6.17 20.93 -11.08
C ASP A 586 -7.29 21.84 -11.56
N THR A 587 -7.43 22.02 -12.87
CA THR A 587 -8.54 22.81 -13.45
C THR A 587 -9.89 22.15 -13.14
N GLN A 588 -10.01 20.83 -13.35
CA GLN A 588 -11.23 20.10 -13.05
C GLN A 588 -11.57 20.18 -11.55
N ARG A 589 -10.58 20.05 -10.68
CA ARG A 589 -10.75 20.20 -9.22
C ARG A 589 -11.20 21.61 -8.83
N LYS A 590 -10.63 22.66 -9.42
CA LYS A 590 -11.03 24.05 -9.17
C LYS A 590 -12.48 24.30 -9.59
N ALA A 591 -12.88 23.82 -10.76
CA ALA A 591 -14.26 23.94 -11.25
C ALA A 591 -15.25 23.19 -10.33
N LEU A 592 -14.95 21.96 -9.95
CA LEU A 592 -15.76 21.16 -9.02
C LEU A 592 -15.79 21.78 -7.61
N LYS A 593 -14.69 22.36 -7.14
CA LYS A 593 -14.65 23.10 -5.87
C LYS A 593 -15.55 24.33 -5.91
N CYS A 594 -15.60 25.02 -7.05
CA CYS A 594 -16.55 26.13 -7.25
C CYS A 594 -18.01 25.62 -7.15
N LEU A 595 -18.36 24.54 -7.86
CA LEU A 595 -19.70 23.94 -7.79
C LEU A 595 -20.05 23.46 -6.37
N SER A 596 -19.06 22.98 -5.60
CA SER A 596 -19.27 22.51 -4.22
C SER A 596 -19.65 23.62 -3.24
N MET A 597 -19.51 24.88 -3.62
CA MET A 597 -19.92 26.03 -2.80
C MET A 597 -21.43 26.33 -2.90
N ALA A 598 -22.14 25.69 -3.83
CA ALA A 598 -23.60 25.77 -3.88
C ALA A 598 -24.20 25.12 -2.62
N GLY A 599 -24.84 25.89 -1.79
CA GLY A 599 -25.46 25.41 -0.54
C GLY A 599 -26.74 24.60 -0.77
N ASP A 600 -27.39 24.81 -1.93
CA ASP A 600 -28.58 24.09 -2.39
C ASP A 600 -28.45 23.80 -3.90
N ALA A 601 -29.15 22.77 -4.38
CA ALA A 601 -29.14 22.44 -5.80
C ALA A 601 -29.73 23.54 -6.69
N ARG A 602 -30.61 24.40 -6.13
CA ARG A 602 -31.19 25.56 -6.83
C ARG A 602 -30.14 26.64 -7.13
N ASP A 603 -29.04 26.68 -6.38
CA ASP A 603 -27.98 27.68 -6.57
C ASP A 603 -26.98 27.23 -7.65
N LEU A 604 -27.01 25.93 -8.07
CA LEU A 604 -26.09 25.36 -9.03
C LEU A 604 -25.96 26.15 -10.35
N PRO A 605 -27.01 26.72 -10.96
CA PRO A 605 -26.85 27.50 -12.21
C PRO A 605 -25.90 28.69 -12.07
N GLU A 606 -25.92 29.40 -10.93
CA GLU A 606 -24.97 30.51 -10.68
C GLU A 606 -23.53 30.00 -10.59
N TYR A 607 -23.33 28.95 -9.79
CA TYR A 607 -21.98 28.35 -9.63
C TYR A 607 -21.49 27.64 -10.89
N LEU A 608 -22.38 27.14 -11.74
CA LEU A 608 -22.05 26.59 -13.06
C LEU A 608 -21.42 27.64 -13.97
N THR A 609 -22.01 28.87 -13.97
CA THR A 609 -21.46 30.01 -14.71
C THR A 609 -20.04 30.36 -14.22
N ARG A 610 -19.84 30.37 -12.90
CA ARG A 610 -18.51 30.62 -12.32
C ARG A 610 -17.51 29.49 -12.64
N ALA A 611 -17.93 28.22 -12.56
CA ALA A 611 -17.13 27.06 -12.91
C ALA A 611 -16.71 27.07 -14.40
N PHE A 612 -17.64 27.47 -15.28
CA PHE A 612 -17.35 27.64 -16.69
C PHE A 612 -16.31 28.74 -16.95
N ALA A 613 -16.38 29.85 -16.22
CA ALA A 613 -15.38 30.91 -16.30
C ALA A 613 -13.96 30.40 -15.94
N ILE A 614 -13.86 29.52 -14.93
CA ILE A 614 -12.60 28.85 -14.55
C ILE A 614 -12.09 27.96 -15.71
N LEU A 615 -12.97 27.16 -16.33
CA LEU A 615 -12.63 26.31 -17.46
C LEU A 615 -12.17 27.14 -18.66
N LYS A 616 -12.87 28.24 -18.98
CA LYS A 616 -12.52 29.15 -20.06
C LYS A 616 -11.15 29.80 -19.84
N GLN A 617 -10.89 30.32 -18.63
CA GLN A 617 -9.61 30.93 -18.30
C GLN A 617 -8.45 29.93 -18.46
N ALA A 618 -8.63 28.67 -18.02
CA ALA A 618 -7.60 27.64 -18.17
C ALA A 618 -7.33 27.34 -19.66
N LEU A 619 -8.34 27.29 -20.50
CA LEU A 619 -8.20 27.10 -21.95
C LEU A 619 -7.47 28.28 -22.59
N ASP A 620 -7.78 29.51 -22.20
CA ASP A 620 -7.11 30.74 -22.66
C ASP A 620 -5.63 30.75 -22.24
N ASP A 621 -5.31 30.25 -21.04
CA ASP A 621 -3.93 30.12 -20.54
C ASP A 621 -3.13 29.11 -21.37
N LEU A 622 -3.73 27.95 -21.73
CA LEU A 622 -3.10 26.99 -22.64
C LEU A 622 -2.83 27.60 -24.02
N ASN A 623 -3.83 28.28 -24.59
CA ASN A 623 -3.73 28.90 -25.91
C ASN A 623 -2.65 29.98 -25.94
N ALA A 624 -2.54 30.76 -24.90
CA ALA A 624 -1.52 31.81 -24.73
C ALA A 624 -0.13 31.26 -24.35
N GLY A 625 0.01 29.95 -24.06
CA GLY A 625 1.29 29.35 -23.64
C GLY A 625 1.69 29.71 -22.20
N ARG A 626 0.76 30.10 -21.35
CA ARG A 626 1.01 30.47 -19.93
C ARG A 626 1.06 29.27 -18.99
N VAL A 627 0.64 28.08 -19.45
CA VAL A 627 0.68 26.87 -18.62
C VAL A 627 2.13 26.38 -18.49
N PRO A 628 2.65 26.20 -17.26
CA PRO A 628 3.99 25.66 -17.07
C PRO A 628 4.14 24.25 -17.68
N LEU A 629 5.24 23.99 -18.36
CA LEU A 629 5.48 22.71 -19.05
C LEU A 629 5.38 21.51 -18.10
N LYS A 630 5.85 21.63 -16.87
CA LYS A 630 5.75 20.57 -15.84
C LYS A 630 4.31 20.14 -15.55
N ASP A 631 3.35 21.05 -15.70
CA ASP A 631 1.93 20.80 -15.44
C ASP A 631 1.23 20.17 -16.65
N LEU A 632 1.90 20.13 -17.80
CA LEU A 632 1.45 19.44 -19.02
C LEU A 632 2.00 17.99 -19.12
N VAL A 633 2.91 17.58 -18.24
CA VAL A 633 3.56 16.27 -18.29
C VAL A 633 2.56 15.15 -17.99
N LEU A 634 2.47 14.19 -18.89
CA LEU A 634 1.74 12.94 -18.69
C LEU A 634 2.66 11.88 -18.08
N THR A 635 2.09 11.00 -17.25
CA THR A 635 2.81 9.86 -16.68
C THR A 635 2.05 8.58 -17.01
N MET A 636 2.67 7.68 -17.76
CA MET A 636 2.05 6.40 -18.15
C MET A 636 3.00 5.23 -17.88
N ARG A 637 2.43 4.04 -17.67
CA ARG A 637 3.21 2.80 -17.46
C ARG A 637 3.45 2.10 -18.80
N ILE A 638 4.62 1.46 -18.91
CA ILE A 638 4.95 0.52 -19.98
C ILE A 638 4.54 -0.88 -19.50
N SER A 639 3.76 -1.59 -20.32
CA SER A 639 3.18 -2.89 -19.93
C SER A 639 3.92 -4.09 -20.52
N ARG A 640 4.93 -3.89 -21.37
CA ARG A 640 5.71 -4.95 -22.03
C ARG A 640 7.11 -4.45 -22.31
N GLU A 641 8.01 -5.35 -22.71
CA GLU A 641 9.29 -4.97 -23.34
C GLU A 641 9.02 -4.14 -24.59
N LEU A 642 9.89 -3.18 -24.90
CA LEU A 642 9.67 -2.21 -25.99
C LEU A 642 9.52 -2.92 -27.35
N GLU A 643 10.28 -3.99 -27.57
CA GLU A 643 10.26 -4.79 -28.80
C GLU A 643 8.97 -5.62 -28.97
N ALA A 644 8.22 -5.83 -27.90
CA ALA A 644 6.98 -6.62 -27.92
C ALA A 644 5.74 -5.81 -28.38
N TYR A 645 5.90 -4.50 -28.65
CA TYR A 645 4.79 -3.66 -29.10
C TYR A 645 4.67 -3.69 -30.64
N LYS A 646 3.54 -4.18 -31.13
CA LYS A 646 3.23 -4.17 -32.57
C LYS A 646 2.94 -2.76 -33.12
N ALA A 647 2.34 -1.90 -32.29
CA ALA A 647 2.04 -0.51 -32.61
C ALA A 647 2.46 0.38 -31.44
N PRO A 648 3.40 1.31 -31.62
CA PRO A 648 3.91 2.13 -30.53
C PRO A 648 2.90 3.20 -30.11
N SER A 649 2.37 3.06 -28.89
CA SER A 649 1.56 4.10 -28.24
C SER A 649 2.42 5.33 -27.90
N PRO A 650 1.84 6.48 -27.54
CA PRO A 650 2.61 7.65 -27.11
C PRO A 650 3.64 7.36 -26.01
N SER A 651 3.27 6.57 -25.01
CA SER A 651 4.18 6.16 -23.93
C SER A 651 5.34 5.30 -24.43
N VAL A 652 5.07 4.40 -25.38
CA VAL A 652 6.11 3.53 -25.98
C VAL A 652 7.08 4.33 -26.82
N ARG A 653 6.57 5.27 -27.66
CA ARG A 653 7.42 6.18 -28.46
C ARG A 653 8.32 7.04 -27.56
N ALA A 654 7.76 7.54 -26.43
CA ALA A 654 8.55 8.29 -25.48
C ALA A 654 9.64 7.43 -24.81
N ALA A 655 9.32 6.20 -24.45
CA ALA A 655 10.29 5.26 -23.87
C ALA A 655 11.39 4.86 -24.87
N GLN A 656 11.04 4.68 -26.15
CA GLN A 656 12.01 4.40 -27.20
C GLN A 656 12.96 5.58 -27.42
N GLN A 657 12.44 6.81 -27.50
CA GLN A 657 13.29 8.01 -27.60
C GLN A 657 14.24 8.17 -26.41
N LEU A 658 13.77 7.81 -25.19
CA LEU A 658 14.61 7.85 -24.01
C LEU A 658 15.77 6.84 -24.12
N LEU A 659 15.47 5.62 -24.57
CA LEU A 659 16.49 4.59 -24.84
C LEU A 659 17.49 5.06 -25.91
N ASP A 660 17.00 5.54 -27.05
CA ASP A 660 17.84 5.92 -28.19
C ASP A 660 18.76 7.11 -27.88
N LYS A 661 18.28 8.09 -27.09
CA LYS A 661 19.03 9.31 -26.80
C LYS A 661 19.92 9.23 -25.55
N THR A 662 19.53 8.44 -24.56
CA THR A 662 20.23 8.40 -23.26
C THR A 662 20.75 7.02 -22.88
N GLY A 663 20.45 5.97 -23.65
CA GLY A 663 20.73 4.59 -23.30
C GLY A 663 19.87 4.03 -22.15
N LYS A 664 18.95 4.84 -21.60
CA LYS A 664 18.10 4.43 -20.48
C LYS A 664 16.96 3.55 -20.94
N ARG A 665 17.05 2.25 -20.68
CA ARG A 665 15.98 1.30 -20.93
C ARG A 665 14.99 1.30 -19.77
N LEU A 666 13.70 1.35 -20.08
CA LEU A 666 12.64 1.19 -19.09
C LEU A 666 12.15 -0.26 -19.09
N SER A 667 12.04 -0.85 -17.91
CA SER A 667 11.50 -2.19 -17.68
C SER A 667 9.97 -2.18 -17.68
N PRO A 668 9.30 -3.29 -18.04
CA PRO A 668 7.86 -3.43 -17.90
C PRO A 668 7.36 -3.07 -16.52
N GLY A 669 6.29 -2.27 -16.44
CA GLY A 669 5.74 -1.74 -15.18
C GLY A 669 6.31 -0.38 -14.76
N GLN A 670 7.45 0.06 -15.30
CA GLN A 670 7.98 1.40 -15.06
C GLN A 670 7.12 2.47 -15.71
N LYS A 671 7.21 3.67 -15.14
CA LYS A 671 6.51 4.87 -15.63
C LYS A 671 7.43 5.65 -16.55
N VAL A 672 6.88 6.11 -17.68
CA VAL A 672 7.48 7.12 -18.56
C VAL A 672 6.72 8.42 -18.40
N ARG A 673 7.45 9.53 -18.33
CA ARG A 673 6.91 10.89 -18.30
C ARG A 673 7.17 11.54 -19.66
N PHE A 674 6.17 12.18 -20.25
CA PHE A 674 6.31 12.80 -21.56
C PHE A 674 5.33 13.95 -21.78
N LEU A 675 5.64 14.78 -22.76
CA LEU A 675 4.79 15.83 -23.30
C LEU A 675 4.26 15.41 -24.68
N TYR A 676 3.04 15.82 -25.03
CA TYR A 676 2.60 15.79 -26.41
C TYR A 676 3.22 16.95 -27.17
N THR A 677 3.82 16.66 -28.33
CA THR A 677 4.52 17.64 -29.15
C THR A 677 4.06 17.55 -30.62
N VAL A 678 4.18 18.66 -31.34
CA VAL A 678 4.00 18.68 -32.78
C VAL A 678 5.15 17.94 -33.48
N GLY A 679 4.93 17.47 -34.70
CA GLY A 679 5.93 16.77 -35.48
C GLY A 679 5.74 15.25 -35.53
N LYS A 680 6.68 14.56 -36.22
CA LYS A 680 6.57 13.13 -36.56
C LYS A 680 6.46 12.21 -35.35
N GLU A 681 7.22 12.49 -34.32
CA GLU A 681 7.25 11.67 -33.09
C GLU A 681 6.00 11.89 -32.23
N GLY A 682 5.44 13.10 -32.25
CA GLY A 682 4.21 13.45 -31.54
C GLY A 682 4.30 13.42 -29.99
N VAL A 683 5.47 13.10 -29.44
CA VAL A 683 5.77 13.06 -28.00
C VAL A 683 7.24 13.40 -27.77
N LEU A 684 7.54 13.91 -26.54
CA LEU A 684 8.89 14.18 -26.08
C LEU A 684 9.03 13.68 -24.63
N PRO A 685 9.97 12.77 -24.33
CA PRO A 685 10.26 12.33 -22.97
C PRO A 685 10.65 13.51 -22.08
N TRP A 686 10.07 13.56 -20.87
CA TRP A 686 10.37 14.64 -19.91
C TRP A 686 11.77 14.56 -19.34
N GLU A 687 12.31 13.35 -19.22
CA GLU A 687 13.65 13.09 -18.66
C GLU A 687 14.82 13.45 -19.57
N LEU A 688 14.59 13.89 -20.79
CA LEU A 688 15.68 14.37 -21.67
C LEU A 688 16.29 15.67 -21.08
N PRO A 689 17.62 15.80 -21.11
CA PRO A 689 18.31 16.93 -20.51
C PRO A 689 18.09 18.25 -21.26
N GLU A 690 17.77 18.18 -22.56
CA GLU A 690 17.58 19.36 -23.39
C GLU A 690 16.38 20.20 -22.91
N PRO A 691 16.49 21.54 -22.87
CA PRO A 691 15.37 22.40 -22.52
C PRO A 691 14.28 22.28 -23.57
N VAL A 692 13.02 22.17 -23.12
CA VAL A 692 11.86 22.06 -23.99
C VAL A 692 11.34 23.45 -24.35
N SER A 693 11.28 23.78 -25.66
CA SER A 693 10.61 25.01 -26.10
C SER A 693 9.09 24.87 -25.97
N PRO A 694 8.39 25.88 -25.42
CA PRO A 694 6.91 25.88 -25.38
C PRO A 694 6.24 25.79 -26.77
N GLU A 695 6.93 26.16 -27.81
CA GLU A 695 6.41 26.17 -29.20
C GLU A 695 6.19 24.76 -29.75
N VAL A 696 6.94 23.77 -29.27
CA VAL A 696 6.81 22.39 -29.76
C VAL A 696 5.61 21.66 -29.14
N ILE A 697 4.89 22.27 -28.22
CA ILE A 697 3.74 21.64 -27.54
C ILE A 697 2.54 21.51 -28.47
N ASP A 698 2.01 20.30 -28.60
CA ASP A 698 0.77 20.04 -29.34
C ASP A 698 -0.46 20.52 -28.55
N LYS A 699 -0.74 21.81 -28.64
CA LYS A 699 -1.91 22.41 -27.96
C LYS A 699 -3.23 21.77 -28.40
N ALA A 700 -3.34 21.26 -29.63
CA ALA A 700 -4.56 20.62 -30.12
C ALA A 700 -4.86 19.34 -29.33
N LYS A 701 -3.82 18.55 -29.05
CA LYS A 701 -3.96 17.34 -28.23
C LYS A 701 -4.38 17.65 -26.79
N TYR A 702 -3.81 18.68 -26.18
CA TYR A 702 -4.19 19.11 -24.83
C TYR A 702 -5.60 19.70 -24.79
N ARG A 703 -6.05 20.44 -25.82
CA ARG A 703 -7.44 20.92 -25.95
C ARG A 703 -8.43 19.75 -25.97
N LEU A 704 -8.14 18.70 -26.73
CA LEU A 704 -8.99 17.51 -26.78
C LEU A 704 -9.12 16.83 -25.41
N LEU A 705 -8.00 16.64 -24.70
CA LEU A 705 -8.02 16.07 -23.36
C LEU A 705 -8.77 16.95 -22.36
N PHE A 706 -8.59 18.28 -22.47
CA PHE A 706 -9.27 19.26 -21.65
C PHE A 706 -10.78 19.28 -21.93
N GLY A 707 -11.19 19.27 -23.22
CA GLY A 707 -12.59 19.25 -23.62
C GLY A 707 -13.35 18.05 -23.03
N ARG A 708 -12.72 16.88 -23.02
CA ARG A 708 -13.28 15.69 -22.36
C ARG A 708 -13.45 15.86 -20.85
N ALA A 709 -12.49 16.47 -20.17
CA ALA A 709 -12.57 16.73 -18.75
C ALA A 709 -13.62 17.79 -18.40
N ALA A 710 -13.72 18.85 -19.20
CA ALA A 710 -14.75 19.88 -19.09
C ALA A 710 -16.15 19.31 -19.37
N GLY A 711 -16.31 18.51 -20.45
CA GLY A 711 -17.58 17.85 -20.77
C GLY A 711 -18.05 16.92 -19.64
N THR A 712 -17.15 16.23 -18.95
CA THR A 712 -17.51 15.42 -17.79
C THR A 712 -18.19 16.24 -16.68
N ILE A 713 -17.74 17.48 -16.43
CA ILE A 713 -18.35 18.37 -15.41
C ILE A 713 -19.69 18.92 -15.88
N LEU A 714 -19.78 19.31 -17.16
CA LEU A 714 -20.91 20.06 -17.68
C LEU A 714 -22.10 19.16 -18.08
N TYR A 715 -21.84 17.87 -18.36
CA TYR A 715 -22.85 16.90 -18.78
C TYR A 715 -24.09 16.80 -17.86
N PRO A 716 -23.96 16.75 -16.50
CA PRO A 716 -25.14 16.63 -15.62
C PRO A 716 -26.09 17.83 -15.68
N PHE A 717 -25.64 18.93 -16.27
CA PHE A 717 -26.41 20.15 -16.43
C PHE A 717 -27.03 20.29 -17.82
N GLY A 718 -27.08 19.17 -18.59
CA GLY A 718 -27.71 19.14 -19.90
C GLY A 718 -26.86 19.67 -21.05
N ILE A 719 -25.55 19.80 -20.83
CA ILE A 719 -24.61 20.29 -21.85
C ILE A 719 -23.93 19.09 -22.52
N ASP A 720 -24.06 18.96 -23.83
CA ASP A 720 -23.49 17.86 -24.61
C ASP A 720 -21.95 17.85 -24.51
N ALA A 721 -21.39 16.72 -24.15
CA ALA A 721 -19.94 16.55 -24.02
C ALA A 721 -19.19 16.78 -25.33
N LYS A 722 -19.81 16.44 -26.50
CA LYS A 722 -19.21 16.67 -27.84
C LYS A 722 -19.19 18.16 -28.20
N GLU A 723 -20.22 18.91 -27.79
CA GLU A 723 -20.24 20.37 -27.97
C GLU A 723 -19.12 21.04 -27.16
N VAL A 724 -18.88 20.56 -25.93
CA VAL A 724 -17.78 21.05 -25.08
C VAL A 724 -16.42 20.69 -25.68
N GLU A 725 -16.25 19.49 -26.23
CA GLU A 725 -15.02 19.11 -26.95
C GLU A 725 -14.80 20.00 -28.18
N ALA A 726 -15.85 20.26 -28.99
CA ALA A 726 -15.78 21.13 -30.15
C ALA A 726 -15.42 22.57 -29.75
N TRP A 727 -16.03 23.11 -28.69
CA TRP A 727 -15.67 24.41 -28.14
C TRP A 727 -14.20 24.47 -27.72
N ALA A 728 -13.72 23.49 -26.98
CA ALA A 728 -12.34 23.44 -26.51
C ALA A 728 -11.33 23.38 -27.67
N CYS A 729 -11.71 22.76 -28.79
CA CYS A 729 -10.90 22.66 -30.02
C CYS A 729 -11.01 23.91 -30.95
N GLY A 730 -11.83 24.90 -30.60
CA GLY A 730 -11.98 26.16 -31.36
C GLY A 730 -13.05 26.12 -32.45
N GLY A 731 -13.94 25.10 -32.42
CA GLY A 731 -14.97 24.90 -33.44
C GLY A 731 -16.32 25.63 -33.22
N LEU A 732 -16.62 26.08 -32.02
CA LEU A 732 -17.91 26.71 -31.64
C LEU A 732 -17.73 27.82 -30.62
N GLN A 733 -18.51 28.93 -30.76
CA GLN A 733 -18.72 29.85 -29.63
C GLN A 733 -19.77 29.24 -28.71
N PHE A 734 -19.33 28.79 -27.55
CA PHE A 734 -20.21 28.22 -26.53
C PHE A 734 -20.75 29.33 -25.65
N LYS A 735 -22.08 29.42 -25.53
CA LYS A 735 -22.77 30.28 -24.54
C LYS A 735 -23.52 29.35 -23.57
N LEU A 736 -23.23 29.48 -22.28
CA LEU A 736 -24.12 28.96 -21.24
C LEU A 736 -25.41 29.77 -21.35
N CYS A 737 -26.54 29.13 -21.67
CA CYS A 737 -27.86 29.73 -21.66
C CYS A 737 -28.37 29.91 -20.24
#